data_2c519975049713f4171876a72d3acdd2
#
_entry.id   2c519975049713f4171876a72d3acdd2
#
_cell.length_a   1.000
_cell.length_b   1.000
_cell.length_c   1.000
_cell.angle_alpha   90.00
_cell.angle_beta   90.00
_cell.angle_gamma   90.00
#
_symmetry.space_group_name_H-M   'P 1'
#
loop_
_entity.id
_entity.type
_entity.pdbx_description
1 polymer ?
#
loop_
_entity_poly.entity_id
_entity_poly.type
_entity_poly.pdbx_seq_one_letter_code
_entity_poly.pdbx_strand_id
1 'polypeptide(L)'
;MPARIVVLAAMLSVVGPTIQARAMSSSPEDVRAQETLRRMTLQEKLDLIRGKQPFQTPPAERPPDLALGAGFVPGIPRLGIPYLAESDASLGVANQGGVMRREDFATAMPSGAAMAATWNAQLAEQGGAAIGAEARGKGFNVLLAGAINLVREPRNGRNFEYLGEDPLLAGTLGGYAIRGIQSNHIISTIKHYALNSQETGRSVASANIDEAAMRESDLLAFEIGIEVGNPGSVMCSYNRVNGIYTCENDFLLNQVLRGDWGYPGWVMSDWGAVHSTSIRSGLDQESGRSPQDKSYFGSMLSDDLAAGRISETDIDRSALRILRSMYAQGVTTDPLGSESTIDYESHAAVAREVAEEGIVLLKNTHELLPVTRTAKRILVVGGHADVGVLQGGGSSQVNPVGGAALYVPIPGEPIYHRKLYSPSAPLAELRKMLPDAALNFDDGSDVKRAAVAARDVDLVFVFAEQFTREGRDVPTLSLPEGQDELIDAIASTNPRTVVVLETGGPVFMPWLDKVGAVLAAWYPGQRGGLAIARIVTGAVGPSGRLPITFPISIEQTPHPQLPGGRLIKGPDGKDMYDQNLKPFDIDYDEGSDVGYRWYDHNKKTPLFAFGYGLTYTRFEYRGLSIRGGTDLRVSFKLKNVGARDGAEVAQVYARVNGVRRLVGWSRVDLKCGEAREITVSADPRLLASFDVHAHAWRIESGSYDIEVSAAANEPRLTGNTHLSQRFIKP
;
A
#
# COMPACT_ATOMS: atom_id res chain seq x y z
N MET A 1 -18.37 -51.94 3.78
CA MET A 1 -19.24 -50.76 3.62
C MET A 1 -18.39 -49.52 3.84
N PRO A 2 -18.04 -48.75 2.83
CA PRO A 2 -17.27 -47.51 3.02
C PRO A 2 -18.24 -46.33 3.23
N ALA A 3 -17.92 -45.52 4.23
CA ALA A 3 -18.60 -44.29 4.56
C ALA A 3 -18.38 -43.23 3.47
N ARG A 4 -19.45 -42.67 2.94
CA ARG A 4 -19.44 -41.54 2.03
C ARG A 4 -19.23 -40.26 2.86
N ILE A 5 -18.12 -39.60 2.66
CA ILE A 5 -17.88 -38.23 3.12
C ILE A 5 -18.60 -37.31 2.12
N VAL A 6 -19.62 -36.61 2.59
CA VAL A 6 -20.28 -35.53 1.85
C VAL A 6 -19.47 -34.27 2.12
N VAL A 7 -18.77 -33.78 1.12
CA VAL A 7 -18.12 -32.47 1.17
C VAL A 7 -19.17 -31.42 0.86
N LEU A 8 -19.56 -30.67 1.85
CA LEU A 8 -20.43 -29.48 1.74
C LEU A 8 -19.61 -28.33 1.15
N ALA A 9 -19.82 -28.02 -0.11
CA ALA A 9 -19.26 -26.82 -0.72
C ALA A 9 -19.98 -25.58 -0.15
N ALA A 10 -19.30 -24.82 0.69
CA ALA A 10 -19.81 -23.54 1.17
C ALA A 10 -19.75 -22.51 0.03
N MET A 11 -20.89 -22.09 -0.45
CA MET A 11 -21.03 -20.91 -1.29
C MET A 11 -20.78 -19.66 -0.43
N LEU A 12 -19.62 -19.05 -0.56
CA LEU A 12 -19.35 -17.71 -0.04
C LEU A 12 -19.92 -16.69 -1.02
N SER A 13 -21.16 -16.28 -0.80
CA SER A 13 -21.68 -15.04 -1.35
C SER A 13 -21.14 -13.89 -0.50
N VAL A 14 -20.31 -13.03 -1.08
CA VAL A 14 -19.92 -11.75 -0.48
C VAL A 14 -21.18 -10.88 -0.45
N VAL A 15 -21.88 -10.88 0.67
CA VAL A 15 -22.98 -9.95 0.95
C VAL A 15 -22.33 -8.65 1.42
N GLY A 16 -22.41 -7.61 0.59
CA GLY A 16 -22.10 -6.26 1.02
C GLY A 16 -22.99 -5.86 2.20
N PRO A 17 -22.47 -5.15 3.21
CA PRO A 17 -23.26 -4.76 4.36
C PRO A 17 -24.35 -3.75 3.96
N THR A 18 -25.60 -4.12 4.14
CA THR A 18 -26.72 -3.16 4.14
C THR A 18 -26.63 -2.33 5.42
N ILE A 19 -26.28 -1.06 5.28
CA ILE A 19 -26.21 -0.12 6.39
C ILE A 19 -27.65 0.25 6.78
N GLN A 20 -28.16 -0.35 7.85
CA GLN A 20 -29.29 0.21 8.59
C GLN A 20 -28.78 1.33 9.50
N ALA A 21 -29.37 2.52 9.41
CA ALA A 21 -29.14 3.59 10.34
C ALA A 21 -29.37 3.09 11.78
N ARG A 22 -28.28 2.85 12.51
CA ARG A 22 -28.29 2.39 13.89
C ARG A 22 -28.50 3.63 14.77
N ALA A 23 -29.64 3.70 15.44
CA ALA A 23 -29.76 4.59 16.58
C ALA A 23 -28.60 4.31 17.55
N MET A 24 -27.83 5.34 17.91
CA MET A 24 -26.64 5.21 18.76
C MET A 24 -27.04 4.72 20.15
N SER A 25 -27.11 3.41 20.35
CA SER A 25 -26.89 2.85 21.67
C SER A 25 -25.39 2.93 21.92
N SER A 26 -24.97 3.56 23.02
CA SER A 26 -23.56 3.58 23.43
C SER A 26 -23.04 2.14 23.48
N SER A 27 -21.97 1.84 22.71
CA SER A 27 -21.36 0.52 22.75
C SER A 27 -20.79 0.24 24.16
N PRO A 28 -20.59 -1.02 24.56
CA PRO A 28 -19.93 -1.33 25.83
C PRO A 28 -18.58 -0.62 26.00
N GLU A 29 -17.85 -0.44 24.89
CA GLU A 29 -16.56 0.24 24.84
C GLU A 29 -16.73 1.74 25.12
N ASP A 30 -17.77 2.36 24.57
CA ASP A 30 -18.11 3.77 24.84
C ASP A 30 -18.42 4.01 26.31
N VAL A 31 -19.18 3.11 26.93
CA VAL A 31 -19.52 3.20 28.37
C VAL A 31 -18.25 3.12 29.20
N ARG A 32 -17.39 2.14 28.95
CA ARG A 32 -16.13 1.98 29.66
C ARG A 32 -15.18 3.17 29.49
N ALA A 33 -15.08 3.69 28.25
CA ALA A 33 -14.25 4.85 27.97
C ALA A 33 -14.73 6.08 28.74
N GLN A 34 -16.04 6.33 28.77
CA GLN A 34 -16.65 7.42 29.54
C GLN A 34 -16.44 7.27 31.06
N GLU A 35 -16.60 6.05 31.60
CA GLU A 35 -16.36 5.78 33.01
C GLU A 35 -14.90 6.02 33.40
N THR A 36 -13.96 5.60 32.54
CA THR A 36 -12.53 5.84 32.73
C THR A 36 -12.24 7.33 32.70
N LEU A 37 -12.72 8.04 31.67
CA LEU A 37 -12.52 9.49 31.49
C LEU A 37 -12.94 10.30 32.73
N ARG A 38 -14.12 10.00 33.32
CA ARG A 38 -14.61 10.68 34.53
C ARG A 38 -13.69 10.53 35.74
N ARG A 39 -12.85 9.50 35.75
CA ARG A 39 -11.90 9.19 36.86
C ARG A 39 -10.50 9.75 36.59
N MET A 40 -10.24 10.26 35.38
CA MET A 40 -8.95 10.86 35.01
C MET A 40 -8.81 12.26 35.58
N THR A 41 -7.60 12.61 35.98
CA THR A 41 -7.20 13.99 36.23
C THR A 41 -6.94 14.72 34.92
N LEU A 42 -6.97 16.05 34.95
CA LEU A 42 -6.63 16.85 33.77
C LEU A 42 -5.24 16.52 33.22
N GLN A 43 -4.23 16.32 34.11
CA GLN A 43 -2.87 15.99 33.68
C GLN A 43 -2.83 14.64 32.96
N GLU A 44 -3.54 13.62 33.42
CA GLU A 44 -3.60 12.32 32.73
C GLU A 44 -4.26 12.40 31.36
N LYS A 45 -5.27 13.27 31.19
CA LYS A 45 -5.90 13.54 29.90
C LYS A 45 -4.92 14.23 28.96
N LEU A 46 -4.17 15.22 29.43
CA LEU A 46 -3.14 15.94 28.67
C LEU A 46 -1.99 15.00 28.27
N ASP A 47 -1.59 14.08 29.17
CA ASP A 47 -0.54 13.10 28.86
C ASP A 47 -1.03 12.06 27.83
N LEU A 48 -2.30 11.68 27.84
CA LEU A 48 -2.88 10.71 26.89
C LEU A 48 -2.95 11.26 25.46
N ILE A 49 -3.20 12.55 25.28
CA ILE A 49 -3.30 13.19 23.95
C ILE A 49 -1.97 13.67 23.40
N ARG A 50 -0.85 13.29 24.04
CA ARG A 50 0.51 13.69 23.65
C ARG A 50 1.43 12.49 23.59
N GLY A 51 1.82 12.12 22.37
CA GLY A 51 2.85 11.12 22.11
C GLY A 51 4.26 11.61 22.48
N LYS A 52 5.12 10.72 22.86
CA LYS A 52 6.52 10.98 23.23
C LYS A 52 7.47 10.16 22.36
N GLN A 53 8.66 10.71 22.08
CA GLN A 53 9.72 9.97 21.40
C GLN A 53 10.58 9.19 22.39
N PRO A 54 10.74 7.85 22.24
CA PRO A 54 11.53 7.05 23.18
C PRO A 54 12.96 7.55 23.34
N PHE A 55 13.61 7.93 22.24
CA PHE A 55 15.03 8.35 22.26
C PHE A 55 15.29 9.72 22.85
N GLN A 56 14.27 10.58 22.92
CA GLN A 56 14.36 11.91 23.47
C GLN A 56 13.82 12.00 24.91
N THR A 57 13.16 10.94 25.38
CA THR A 57 12.64 10.82 26.74
C THR A 57 13.69 10.13 27.61
N PRO A 58 14.05 10.70 28.78
CA PRO A 58 14.97 10.03 29.70
C PRO A 58 14.52 8.61 30.07
N PRO A 59 15.41 7.63 30.18
CA PRO A 59 15.04 6.24 30.49
C PRO A 59 14.16 6.09 31.76
N ALA A 60 14.38 6.92 32.76
CA ALA A 60 13.59 6.89 34.03
C ALA A 60 12.15 7.37 33.87
N GLU A 61 11.83 8.05 32.76
CA GLU A 61 10.49 8.57 32.42
C GLU A 61 9.74 7.67 31.44
N ARG A 62 10.38 6.60 30.97
CA ARG A 62 9.77 5.61 30.06
C ARG A 62 9.15 4.47 30.87
N PRO A 63 8.11 3.81 30.36
CA PRO A 63 7.69 2.51 30.88
C PRO A 63 8.89 1.54 30.91
N PRO A 64 9.07 0.74 31.96
CA PRO A 64 10.25 -0.12 32.14
C PRO A 64 10.46 -1.10 30.95
N ASP A 65 9.36 -1.65 30.43
CA ASP A 65 9.36 -2.68 29.40
C ASP A 65 9.01 -2.11 28.02
N LEU A 66 9.20 -0.80 27.80
CA LEU A 66 8.86 -0.14 26.54
C LEU A 66 9.73 -0.65 25.40
N ALA A 67 9.12 -1.27 24.40
CA ALA A 67 9.77 -1.53 23.13
C ALA A 67 10.09 -0.21 22.40
N LEU A 68 11.36 -0.02 22.03
CA LEU A 68 11.80 1.21 21.36
C LEU A 68 11.31 1.20 19.90
N GLY A 69 10.42 2.12 19.56
CA GLY A 69 9.82 2.26 18.24
C GLY A 69 9.66 3.72 17.84
N ALA A 70 8.63 4.01 17.07
CA ALA A 70 8.34 5.34 16.55
C ALA A 70 7.94 6.33 17.65
N GLY A 71 7.14 5.86 18.62
CA GLY A 71 6.63 6.68 19.71
C GLY A 71 6.07 5.86 20.86
N PHE A 72 5.62 6.56 21.90
CA PHE A 72 4.83 5.98 22.97
C PHE A 72 3.93 7.02 23.64
N VAL A 73 2.83 6.55 24.23
CA VAL A 73 1.96 7.35 25.11
C VAL A 73 1.95 6.73 26.49
N PRO A 74 2.17 7.49 27.57
CA PRO A 74 2.15 6.96 28.92
C PRO A 74 0.81 6.32 29.28
N GLY A 75 0.85 5.20 29.99
CA GLY A 75 -0.34 4.58 30.55
C GLY A 75 -0.83 5.29 31.82
N ILE A 76 -1.98 4.84 32.33
CA ILE A 76 -2.56 5.30 33.59
C ILE A 76 -2.78 4.07 34.51
N PRO A 77 -1.71 3.57 35.15
CA PRO A 77 -1.76 2.29 35.89
C PRO A 77 -2.85 2.22 36.94
N ARG A 78 -3.11 3.33 37.67
CA ARG A 78 -4.17 3.39 38.67
C ARG A 78 -5.58 3.16 38.11
N LEU A 79 -5.77 3.32 36.82
CA LEU A 79 -7.04 3.10 36.11
C LEU A 79 -7.01 1.81 35.27
N GLY A 80 -5.91 1.07 35.26
CA GLY A 80 -5.74 -0.12 34.46
C GLY A 80 -5.57 0.18 32.97
N ILE A 81 -5.16 1.40 32.61
CA ILE A 81 -4.90 1.80 31.23
C ILE A 81 -3.41 1.56 30.91
N PRO A 82 -3.08 0.63 30.00
CA PRO A 82 -1.70 0.39 29.61
C PRO A 82 -1.13 1.56 28.81
N TYR A 83 0.20 1.65 28.73
CA TYR A 83 0.86 2.56 27.79
C TYR A 83 0.63 2.09 26.34
N LEU A 84 0.69 3.03 25.40
CA LEU A 84 0.72 2.73 23.97
C LEU A 84 2.18 2.75 23.50
N ALA A 85 2.61 1.65 22.88
CA ALA A 85 3.92 1.53 22.23
C ALA A 85 3.72 1.47 20.72
N GLU A 86 4.31 2.44 19.99
CA GLU A 86 4.06 2.70 18.58
C GLU A 86 5.25 2.22 17.74
N SER A 87 4.98 1.49 16.67
CA SER A 87 5.97 1.14 15.66
C SER A 87 5.51 1.54 14.27
N ASP A 88 6.44 2.08 13.48
CA ASP A 88 6.25 2.09 12.04
C ASP A 88 6.06 0.67 11.52
N ALA A 89 5.23 0.58 10.48
CA ALA A 89 4.91 -0.68 9.82
C ALA A 89 4.46 -0.39 8.38
N SER A 90 3.70 -1.23 7.78
CA SER A 90 3.18 -1.40 6.43
C SER A 90 3.82 -2.61 5.76
N LEU A 91 5.14 -2.79 5.88
CA LEU A 91 5.90 -3.89 5.28
C LEU A 91 6.45 -4.87 6.32
N GLY A 92 6.03 -4.74 7.57
CA GLY A 92 6.53 -5.48 8.73
C GLY A 92 6.85 -4.54 9.88
N VAL A 93 7.19 -5.06 11.05
CA VAL A 93 7.59 -4.25 12.20
C VAL A 93 8.92 -3.57 11.90
N ALA A 94 8.89 -2.25 11.75
CA ALA A 94 10.05 -1.50 11.30
C ALA A 94 11.15 -1.45 12.38
N ASN A 95 12.37 -1.57 11.92
CA ASN A 95 13.58 -1.39 12.71
C ASN A 95 14.70 -0.97 11.74
N GLN A 96 14.63 0.29 11.31
CA GLN A 96 15.43 0.82 10.20
C GLN A 96 16.92 0.54 10.43
N GLY A 97 17.44 -0.40 9.65
CA GLY A 97 18.82 -0.82 9.71
C GLY A 97 19.24 -1.51 11.01
N GLY A 98 18.31 -2.04 11.81
CA GLY A 98 18.61 -2.71 13.05
C GLY A 98 19.14 -1.80 14.17
N VAL A 99 18.93 -0.46 14.04
CA VAL A 99 19.59 0.52 14.92
C VAL A 99 18.82 0.74 16.22
N MET A 100 17.49 0.75 16.16
CA MET A 100 16.65 1.02 17.31
C MET A 100 16.69 -0.14 18.33
N ARG A 101 16.60 -1.34 17.82
CA ARG A 101 16.61 -2.59 18.60
C ARG A 101 17.64 -3.53 17.99
N ARG A 102 18.73 -3.75 18.69
CA ARG A 102 19.79 -4.68 18.24
C ARG A 102 19.23 -6.10 18.13
N GLU A 103 19.62 -6.82 17.08
CA GLU A 103 19.24 -8.22 16.83
C GLU A 103 17.72 -8.47 16.83
N ASP A 104 16.92 -7.41 16.72
CA ASP A 104 15.50 -7.53 16.51
C ASP A 104 15.19 -7.52 15.00
N PHE A 105 14.74 -8.67 14.55
CA PHE A 105 14.39 -8.95 13.17
C PHE A 105 12.88 -9.11 13.02
N ALA A 106 12.34 -8.77 11.86
CA ALA A 106 10.95 -9.00 11.53
C ALA A 106 10.81 -9.60 10.12
N THR A 107 9.69 -10.23 9.85
CA THR A 107 9.38 -10.68 8.49
C THR A 107 9.20 -9.46 7.59
N ALA A 108 10.11 -9.29 6.63
CA ALA A 108 9.97 -8.26 5.60
C ALA A 108 8.94 -8.75 4.56
N MET A 109 7.72 -8.22 4.64
CA MET A 109 6.68 -8.46 3.63
C MET A 109 7.07 -7.81 2.30
N PRO A 110 6.54 -8.30 1.16
CA PRO A 110 6.60 -7.57 -0.08
C PRO A 110 5.98 -6.16 0.03
N SER A 111 6.38 -5.28 -0.86
CA SER A 111 5.89 -3.88 -0.91
C SER A 111 4.37 -3.80 -1.04
N GLY A 112 3.78 -2.64 -0.68
CA GLY A 112 2.37 -2.37 -0.87
C GLY A 112 1.93 -2.54 -2.34
N ALA A 113 2.75 -2.10 -3.28
CA ALA A 113 2.52 -2.30 -4.71
C ALA A 113 2.49 -3.81 -5.10
N ALA A 114 3.37 -4.63 -4.50
CA ALA A 114 3.34 -6.08 -4.69
C ALA A 114 2.08 -6.72 -4.08
N MET A 115 1.70 -6.30 -2.87
CA MET A 115 0.45 -6.73 -2.23
C MET A 115 -0.76 -6.34 -3.09
N ALA A 116 -0.79 -5.12 -3.59
CA ALA A 116 -1.89 -4.65 -4.45
C ALA A 116 -1.97 -5.44 -5.77
N ALA A 117 -0.82 -5.81 -6.33
CA ALA A 117 -0.75 -6.62 -7.55
C ALA A 117 -1.32 -8.04 -7.38
N THR A 118 -1.50 -8.52 -6.17
CA THR A 118 -2.19 -9.80 -5.91
C THR A 118 -3.69 -9.73 -6.18
N TRP A 119 -4.33 -8.57 -6.02
CA TRP A 119 -5.79 -8.39 -6.03
C TRP A 119 -6.52 -9.35 -5.08
N ASN A 120 -5.84 -9.81 -4.03
CA ASN A 120 -6.29 -10.83 -3.09
C ASN A 120 -6.47 -10.24 -1.69
N ALA A 121 -7.72 -9.90 -1.36
CA ALA A 121 -8.06 -9.30 -0.08
C ALA A 121 -7.79 -10.23 1.11
N GLN A 122 -7.98 -11.55 0.94
CA GLN A 122 -7.71 -12.52 2.00
C GLN A 122 -6.20 -12.61 2.30
N LEU A 123 -5.37 -12.56 1.25
CA LEU A 123 -3.91 -12.58 1.42
C LEU A 123 -3.41 -11.28 2.07
N ALA A 124 -4.06 -10.14 1.77
CA ALA A 124 -3.80 -8.88 2.47
C ALA A 124 -4.12 -8.97 3.97
N GLU A 125 -5.22 -9.63 4.34
CA GLU A 125 -5.57 -9.90 5.74
C GLU A 125 -4.55 -10.80 6.42
N GLN A 126 -4.12 -11.88 5.76
CA GLN A 126 -3.10 -12.78 6.30
C GLN A 126 -1.75 -12.08 6.49
N GLY A 127 -1.34 -11.24 5.53
CA GLY A 127 -0.15 -10.39 5.65
C GLY A 127 -0.24 -9.44 6.86
N GLY A 128 -1.39 -8.78 7.01
CA GLY A 128 -1.67 -7.94 8.17
C GLY A 128 -1.65 -8.71 9.49
N ALA A 129 -2.22 -9.91 9.53
CA ALA A 129 -2.23 -10.75 10.73
C ALA A 129 -0.80 -11.17 11.14
N ALA A 130 0.05 -11.52 10.18
CA ALA A 130 1.46 -11.83 10.45
C ALA A 130 2.21 -10.63 11.03
N ILE A 131 2.04 -9.43 10.44
CA ILE A 131 2.64 -8.19 10.95
C ILE A 131 2.15 -7.89 12.37
N GLY A 132 0.84 -8.01 12.62
CA GLY A 132 0.24 -7.78 13.93
C GLY A 132 0.74 -8.76 14.99
N ALA A 133 0.85 -10.04 14.66
CA ALA A 133 1.38 -11.05 15.58
C ALA A 133 2.84 -10.77 15.98
N GLU A 134 3.69 -10.39 15.01
CA GLU A 134 5.06 -10.01 15.30
C GLU A 134 5.15 -8.74 16.14
N ALA A 135 4.35 -7.73 15.83
CA ALA A 135 4.33 -6.49 16.58
C ALA A 135 3.94 -6.71 18.04
N ARG A 136 2.87 -7.49 18.27
CA ARG A 136 2.45 -7.85 19.63
C ARG A 136 3.53 -8.64 20.36
N GLY A 137 4.14 -9.63 19.71
CA GLY A 137 5.25 -10.41 20.27
C GLY A 137 6.49 -9.59 20.61
N LYS A 138 6.65 -8.41 19.97
CA LYS A 138 7.74 -7.46 20.20
C LYS A 138 7.42 -6.35 21.21
N GLY A 139 6.22 -6.38 21.78
CA GLY A 139 5.81 -5.38 22.77
C GLY A 139 5.23 -4.09 22.20
N PHE A 140 4.67 -4.12 20.98
CA PHE A 140 3.93 -3.00 20.38
C PHE A 140 2.42 -3.27 20.41
N ASN A 141 1.64 -2.23 20.62
CA ASN A 141 0.18 -2.28 20.60
C ASN A 141 -0.46 -1.18 19.71
N VAL A 142 0.35 -0.36 19.05
CA VAL A 142 -0.07 0.55 17.99
C VAL A 142 0.87 0.39 16.80
N LEU A 143 0.30 0.15 15.61
CA LEU A 143 1.04 0.10 14.36
C LEU A 143 0.63 1.24 13.44
N LEU A 144 1.63 1.97 12.95
CA LEU A 144 1.47 3.02 11.95
C LEU A 144 1.41 2.37 10.55
N ALA A 145 0.34 1.60 10.31
CA ALA A 145 0.14 0.75 9.14
C ALA A 145 -1.25 0.94 8.54
N GLY A 146 -1.35 0.74 7.21
CA GLY A 146 -2.52 1.03 6.40
C GLY A 146 -2.29 2.25 5.51
N ALA A 147 -1.13 2.27 4.82
CA ALA A 147 -0.79 3.33 3.86
C ALA A 147 -1.58 3.14 2.57
N ILE A 148 -2.57 4.00 2.32
CA ILE A 148 -3.52 3.86 1.20
C ILE A 148 -3.67 5.09 0.33
N ASN A 149 -2.73 6.05 0.39
CA ASN A 149 -2.73 7.16 -0.56
C ASN A 149 -2.72 6.63 -2.00
N LEU A 150 -3.42 7.32 -2.90
CA LEU A 150 -3.43 6.92 -4.30
C LEU A 150 -2.12 7.35 -5.00
N VAL A 151 -1.67 6.52 -5.92
CA VAL A 151 -0.51 6.82 -6.77
C VAL A 151 -0.95 7.81 -7.86
N ARG A 152 -0.99 9.11 -7.53
CA ARG A 152 -1.22 10.21 -8.48
C ARG A 152 0.06 10.58 -9.23
N GLU A 153 1.17 10.68 -8.50
CA GLU A 153 2.48 11.00 -9.04
C GLU A 153 3.33 9.72 -9.13
N PRO A 154 3.65 9.25 -10.34
CA PRO A 154 4.40 8.00 -10.52
C PRO A 154 5.84 8.07 -10.00
N ARG A 155 6.41 9.28 -9.83
CA ARG A 155 7.75 9.49 -9.27
C ARG A 155 7.79 9.50 -7.75
N ASN A 156 6.63 9.49 -7.07
CA ASN A 156 6.56 9.57 -5.62
C ASN A 156 7.39 8.47 -4.94
N GLY A 157 8.29 8.89 -4.06
CA GLY A 157 9.22 8.01 -3.36
C GLY A 157 8.57 6.95 -2.46
N ARG A 158 7.31 7.16 -2.05
CA ARG A 158 6.56 6.23 -1.20
C ARG A 158 5.55 5.35 -1.96
N ASN A 159 5.51 5.39 -3.30
CA ASN A 159 4.60 4.55 -4.07
C ASN A 159 4.73 3.05 -3.74
N PHE A 160 5.92 2.61 -3.32
CA PHE A 160 6.13 1.21 -2.91
C PHE A 160 5.33 0.82 -1.66
N GLU A 161 4.97 1.77 -0.79
CA GLU A 161 4.14 1.52 0.41
C GLU A 161 2.64 1.50 0.10
N TYR A 162 2.22 2.17 -0.99
CA TYR A 162 0.81 2.39 -1.33
C TYR A 162 0.23 1.23 -2.14
N LEU A 163 -1.10 1.16 -2.18
CA LEU A 163 -1.85 0.03 -2.76
C LEU A 163 -2.41 0.33 -4.14
N GLY A 164 -1.76 1.24 -4.89
CA GLY A 164 -2.08 1.52 -6.28
C GLY A 164 -2.82 2.83 -6.51
N GLU A 165 -3.40 2.96 -7.71
CA GLU A 165 -3.99 4.19 -8.21
C GLU A 165 -5.54 4.22 -8.16
N ASP A 166 -6.17 3.09 -7.80
CA ASP A 166 -7.63 2.95 -7.77
C ASP A 166 -8.16 2.93 -6.33
N PRO A 167 -9.18 3.75 -5.98
CA PRO A 167 -9.69 3.86 -4.63
C PRO A 167 -10.36 2.58 -4.12
N LEU A 168 -11.03 1.81 -4.99
CA LEU A 168 -11.67 0.56 -4.58
C LEU A 168 -10.62 -0.49 -4.24
N LEU A 169 -9.60 -0.64 -5.08
CA LEU A 169 -8.51 -1.59 -4.86
C LEU A 169 -7.73 -1.24 -3.59
N ALA A 170 -7.25 0.01 -3.50
CA ALA A 170 -6.43 0.48 -2.39
C ALA A 170 -7.19 0.43 -1.06
N GLY A 171 -8.42 0.95 -1.01
CA GLY A 171 -9.25 0.94 0.19
C GLY A 171 -9.60 -0.47 0.65
N THR A 172 -9.98 -1.35 -0.29
CA THR A 172 -10.33 -2.74 0.06
C THR A 172 -9.13 -3.50 0.63
N LEU A 173 -8.00 -3.52 -0.08
CA LEU A 173 -6.83 -4.28 0.37
C LEU A 173 -6.24 -3.69 1.65
N GLY A 174 -6.17 -2.35 1.77
CA GLY A 174 -5.75 -1.66 2.98
C GLY A 174 -6.64 -1.98 4.17
N GLY A 175 -7.96 -1.96 3.98
CA GLY A 175 -8.93 -2.33 5.01
C GLY A 175 -8.77 -3.77 5.49
N TYR A 176 -8.56 -4.72 4.58
CA TYR A 176 -8.30 -6.13 4.95
C TYR A 176 -6.97 -6.29 5.69
N ALA A 177 -5.90 -5.60 5.27
CA ALA A 177 -4.63 -5.62 5.99
C ALA A 177 -4.77 -5.06 7.43
N ILE A 178 -5.50 -3.94 7.59
CA ILE A 178 -5.82 -3.36 8.90
C ILE A 178 -6.58 -4.36 9.77
N ARG A 179 -7.59 -5.02 9.23
CA ARG A 179 -8.36 -6.05 9.95
C ARG A 179 -7.46 -7.19 10.43
N GLY A 180 -6.54 -7.64 9.58
CA GLY A 180 -5.54 -8.65 9.93
C GLY A 180 -4.63 -8.19 11.08
N ILE A 181 -4.10 -6.97 11.03
CA ILE A 181 -3.30 -6.40 12.11
C ILE A 181 -4.09 -6.39 13.44
N GLN A 182 -5.32 -5.87 13.41
CA GLN A 182 -6.15 -5.68 14.60
C GLN A 182 -6.68 -6.98 15.19
N SER A 183 -6.67 -8.09 14.45
CA SER A 183 -7.01 -9.42 14.98
C SER A 183 -6.07 -9.88 16.12
N ASN A 184 -4.94 -9.20 16.30
CA ASN A 184 -3.95 -9.45 17.35
C ASN A 184 -4.07 -8.48 18.54
N HIS A 185 -5.20 -7.82 18.75
CA HIS A 185 -5.40 -6.79 19.78
C HIS A 185 -4.39 -5.65 19.70
N ILE A 186 -4.14 -5.20 18.47
CA ILE A 186 -3.29 -4.07 18.12
C ILE A 186 -4.15 -2.99 17.46
N ILE A 187 -3.87 -1.74 17.75
CA ILE A 187 -4.47 -0.61 17.04
C ILE A 187 -3.70 -0.39 15.75
N SER A 188 -4.39 -0.43 14.63
CA SER A 188 -3.83 -0.06 13.33
C SER A 188 -4.20 1.38 12.99
N THR A 189 -3.27 2.10 12.35
CA THR A 189 -3.42 3.52 11.98
C THR A 189 -3.45 3.66 10.48
N ILE A 190 -4.62 3.94 9.91
CA ILE A 190 -4.74 4.22 8.48
C ILE A 190 -4.11 5.57 8.14
N LYS A 191 -3.30 5.63 7.04
CA LYS A 191 -2.46 6.81 6.73
C LYS A 191 -2.22 6.98 5.23
N HIS A 192 -1.80 8.16 4.76
CA HIS A 192 -1.73 9.46 5.43
C HIS A 192 -2.93 10.31 4.96
N TYR A 193 -3.79 10.70 5.86
CA TYR A 193 -5.06 11.37 5.58
C TYR A 193 -4.86 12.89 5.47
N ALA A 194 -4.87 13.50 4.24
CA ALA A 194 -5.04 12.90 2.94
C ALA A 194 -4.13 13.59 1.90
N LEU A 195 -4.07 13.03 0.67
CA LEU A 195 -3.42 13.68 -0.48
C LEU A 195 -1.90 13.91 -0.31
N ASN A 196 -1.20 13.05 0.43
CA ASN A 196 0.26 13.03 0.45
C ASN A 196 0.79 12.22 -0.74
N SER A 197 0.64 12.77 -1.95
CA SER A 197 0.94 12.08 -3.20
C SER A 197 2.30 12.40 -3.79
N GLN A 198 3.12 13.20 -3.08
CA GLN A 198 4.46 13.64 -3.47
C GLN A 198 5.31 13.83 -2.20
N GLU A 199 6.59 13.43 -2.25
CA GLU A 199 7.53 13.59 -1.13
C GLU A 199 8.32 14.90 -1.19
N THR A 200 8.57 15.40 -2.39
CA THR A 200 9.27 16.68 -2.60
C THR A 200 8.44 17.82 -2.06
N GLY A 201 8.96 18.47 -1.01
CA GLY A 201 8.29 19.57 -0.35
C GLY A 201 7.02 19.23 0.40
N ARG A 202 6.79 17.96 0.77
CA ARG A 202 5.55 17.48 1.42
C ARG A 202 5.11 18.31 2.62
N SER A 203 6.04 18.88 3.39
CA SER A 203 5.73 19.70 4.56
C SER A 203 5.34 21.16 4.24
N VAL A 204 5.44 21.59 2.99
CA VAL A 204 5.14 22.97 2.54
C VAL A 204 4.23 23.02 1.31
N ALA A 205 3.96 21.90 0.68
CA ALA A 205 3.06 21.80 -0.46
C ALA A 205 1.59 21.94 -0.05
N SER A 206 0.77 22.49 -0.93
CA SER A 206 -0.70 22.48 -0.83
C SER A 206 -1.28 21.69 -1.99
N ALA A 207 -1.90 20.56 -1.70
CA ALA A 207 -2.67 19.77 -2.66
C ALA A 207 -4.04 20.46 -2.86
N ASN A 208 -4.23 21.08 -4.03
CA ASN A 208 -5.45 21.82 -4.34
C ASN A 208 -6.33 20.95 -5.25
N ILE A 209 -7.55 20.68 -4.80
CA ILE A 209 -8.52 19.83 -5.50
C ILE A 209 -9.93 20.22 -5.03
N ASP A 210 -10.92 20.15 -5.94
CA ASP A 210 -12.29 20.39 -5.54
C ASP A 210 -12.88 19.24 -4.70
N GLU A 211 -13.93 19.52 -3.91
CA GLU A 211 -14.51 18.58 -2.97
C GLU A 211 -15.04 17.32 -3.67
N ALA A 212 -15.77 17.46 -4.79
CA ALA A 212 -16.35 16.31 -5.48
C ALA A 212 -15.25 15.37 -5.97
N ALA A 213 -14.20 15.91 -6.61
CA ALA A 213 -13.08 15.15 -7.11
C ALA A 213 -12.32 14.44 -5.98
N MET A 214 -12.08 15.13 -4.87
CA MET A 214 -11.40 14.56 -3.70
C MET A 214 -12.21 13.40 -3.10
N ARG A 215 -13.56 13.56 -2.99
CA ARG A 215 -14.42 12.49 -2.50
C ARG A 215 -14.51 11.29 -3.43
N GLU A 216 -14.46 11.50 -4.75
CA GLU A 216 -14.55 10.44 -5.76
C GLU A 216 -13.22 9.68 -5.97
N SER A 217 -12.14 10.13 -5.35
CA SER A 217 -10.79 9.55 -5.49
C SER A 217 -10.14 9.28 -4.13
N ASP A 218 -9.31 10.18 -3.65
CA ASP A 218 -8.45 9.95 -2.48
C ASP A 218 -9.26 9.68 -1.21
N LEU A 219 -10.32 10.46 -0.95
CA LEU A 219 -11.16 10.23 0.24
C LEU A 219 -11.95 8.92 0.13
N LEU A 220 -12.38 8.51 -1.07
CA LEU A 220 -13.09 7.23 -1.25
C LEU A 220 -12.21 6.03 -0.85
N ALA A 221 -10.91 6.09 -1.13
CA ALA A 221 -9.99 5.04 -0.69
C ALA A 221 -9.96 4.93 0.85
N PHE A 222 -9.91 6.07 1.56
CA PHE A 222 -9.96 6.10 3.02
C PHE A 222 -11.32 5.65 3.55
N GLU A 223 -12.42 6.11 2.95
CA GLU A 223 -13.78 5.72 3.34
C GLU A 223 -13.96 4.20 3.28
N ILE A 224 -13.62 3.59 2.14
CA ILE A 224 -13.67 2.13 1.96
C ILE A 224 -12.72 1.43 2.95
N GLY A 225 -11.48 1.93 3.12
CA GLY A 225 -10.50 1.38 4.04
C GLY A 225 -10.95 1.40 5.50
N ILE A 226 -11.63 2.48 5.91
CA ILE A 226 -12.22 2.62 7.25
C ILE A 226 -13.42 1.67 7.42
N GLU A 227 -14.31 1.59 6.45
CA GLU A 227 -15.47 0.67 6.49
C GLU A 227 -15.07 -0.80 6.58
N VAL A 228 -14.07 -1.21 5.79
CA VAL A 228 -13.60 -2.60 5.75
C VAL A 228 -12.73 -2.93 6.95
N GLY A 229 -11.80 -2.04 7.31
CA GLY A 229 -10.76 -2.31 8.31
C GLY A 229 -11.12 -1.89 9.73
N ASN A 230 -12.02 -0.93 9.89
CA ASN A 230 -12.37 -0.31 11.19
C ASN A 230 -11.12 0.06 12.01
N PRO A 231 -10.17 0.86 11.44
CA PRO A 231 -8.93 1.22 12.11
C PRO A 231 -9.20 1.94 13.43
N GLY A 232 -8.39 1.66 14.45
CA GLY A 232 -8.52 2.35 15.74
C GLY A 232 -8.04 3.80 15.68
N SER A 233 -7.17 4.15 14.73
CA SER A 233 -6.68 5.52 14.51
C SER A 233 -6.51 5.87 13.03
N VAL A 234 -6.51 7.18 12.77
CA VAL A 234 -6.20 7.82 11.48
C VAL A 234 -5.01 8.74 11.70
N MET A 235 -4.04 8.75 10.78
CA MET A 235 -2.93 9.69 10.81
C MET A 235 -3.13 10.76 9.77
N CYS A 236 -3.21 12.05 10.19
CA CYS A 236 -3.20 13.19 9.28
C CYS A 236 -1.80 13.37 8.67
N SER A 237 -1.74 13.85 7.44
CA SER A 237 -0.50 13.94 6.64
C SER A 237 0.28 15.25 6.87
N TYR A 238 1.46 15.37 6.24
CA TYR A 238 2.31 16.56 6.35
C TYR A 238 1.82 17.76 5.56
N ASN A 239 1.18 17.53 4.42
CA ASN A 239 0.84 18.54 3.44
C ASN A 239 -0.38 19.37 3.83
N ARG A 240 -0.56 20.45 3.13
CA ARG A 240 -1.82 21.19 3.13
C ARG A 240 -2.77 20.62 2.09
N VAL A 241 -4.06 20.74 2.36
CA VAL A 241 -5.13 20.49 1.39
C VAL A 241 -5.94 21.77 1.29
N ASN A 242 -6.03 22.34 0.08
CA ASN A 242 -6.67 23.62 -0.20
C ASN A 242 -6.21 24.74 0.76
N GLY A 243 -4.88 24.81 0.95
CA GLY A 243 -4.21 25.82 1.77
C GLY A 243 -4.11 25.55 3.27
N ILE A 244 -4.82 24.53 3.81
CA ILE A 244 -4.86 24.22 5.25
C ILE A 244 -4.14 22.92 5.54
N TYR A 245 -3.22 22.90 6.52
CA TYR A 245 -2.53 21.67 6.93
C TYR A 245 -3.54 20.61 7.36
N THR A 246 -3.36 19.38 6.92
CA THR A 246 -4.35 18.30 7.12
C THR A 246 -4.66 18.05 8.60
N CYS A 247 -3.67 18.20 9.49
CA CYS A 247 -3.86 18.07 10.94
C CYS A 247 -4.63 19.25 11.58
N GLU A 248 -4.94 20.29 10.82
CA GLU A 248 -5.70 21.49 11.24
C GLU A 248 -6.97 21.69 10.40
N ASN A 249 -7.21 20.81 9.45
CA ASN A 249 -8.27 20.97 8.47
C ASN A 249 -9.61 20.49 9.00
N ASP A 250 -10.43 21.43 9.47
CA ASP A 250 -11.77 21.17 10.02
C ASP A 250 -12.67 20.44 9.03
N PHE A 251 -12.57 20.77 7.72
CA PHE A 251 -13.34 20.08 6.69
C PHE A 251 -12.99 18.59 6.64
N LEU A 252 -11.70 18.24 6.57
CA LEU A 252 -11.29 16.84 6.52
C LEU A 252 -11.60 16.11 7.82
N LEU A 253 -11.27 16.70 8.98
CA LEU A 253 -11.26 15.98 10.26
C LEU A 253 -12.64 15.99 10.94
N ASN A 254 -13.36 17.11 10.93
CA ASN A 254 -14.65 17.21 11.59
C ASN A 254 -15.82 16.97 10.64
N GLN A 255 -15.83 17.58 9.44
CA GLN A 255 -16.98 17.44 8.54
C GLN A 255 -17.00 16.10 7.85
N VAL A 256 -15.94 15.72 7.13
CA VAL A 256 -15.87 14.46 6.38
C VAL A 256 -15.70 13.27 7.32
N LEU A 257 -14.58 13.19 8.03
CA LEU A 257 -14.23 12.00 8.81
C LEU A 257 -15.21 11.72 9.95
N ARG A 258 -15.62 12.77 10.69
CA ARG A 258 -16.51 12.64 11.85
C ARG A 258 -17.98 12.80 11.49
N GLY A 259 -18.31 13.83 10.69
CA GLY A 259 -19.69 14.15 10.35
C GLY A 259 -20.29 13.18 9.37
N ASP A 260 -19.63 13.00 8.23
CA ASP A 260 -20.16 12.19 7.14
C ASP A 260 -19.94 10.69 7.40
N TRP A 261 -18.70 10.28 7.69
CA TRP A 261 -18.37 8.87 7.88
C TRP A 261 -18.63 8.35 9.30
N GLY A 262 -18.89 9.24 10.26
CA GLY A 262 -19.14 8.86 11.65
C GLY A 262 -17.96 8.12 12.30
N TYR A 263 -16.71 8.36 11.86
CA TYR A 263 -15.55 7.66 12.35
C TYR A 263 -15.34 7.82 13.86
N PRO A 264 -15.31 6.72 14.62
CA PRO A 264 -15.32 6.79 16.08
C PRO A 264 -13.94 6.83 16.75
N GLY A 265 -12.86 6.42 16.03
CA GLY A 265 -11.49 6.36 16.55
C GLY A 265 -10.85 7.74 16.70
N TRP A 266 -9.58 7.81 17.08
CA TRP A 266 -8.89 9.10 17.19
C TRP A 266 -8.09 9.45 15.93
N VAL A 267 -7.77 10.75 15.81
CA VAL A 267 -6.84 11.26 14.80
C VAL A 267 -5.52 11.59 15.49
N MET A 268 -4.44 10.96 15.06
CA MET A 268 -3.08 11.31 15.45
C MET A 268 -2.39 12.08 14.33
N SER A 269 -1.39 12.88 14.68
CA SER A 269 -0.55 13.54 13.68
C SER A 269 0.54 12.63 13.15
N ASP A 270 1.01 12.88 11.93
CA ASP A 270 2.35 12.46 11.53
C ASP A 270 3.43 13.23 12.31
N TRP A 271 4.69 12.75 12.31
CA TRP A 271 5.79 13.25 13.15
C TRP A 271 6.26 14.64 12.72
N GLY A 272 5.77 15.67 13.41
CA GLY A 272 6.05 17.07 13.10
C GLY A 272 5.09 17.71 12.09
N ALA A 273 3.92 17.09 11.88
CA ALA A 273 2.85 17.62 11.03
C ALA A 273 1.91 18.61 11.73
N VAL A 274 2.08 18.86 13.02
CA VAL A 274 1.28 19.81 13.78
C VAL A 274 1.89 21.21 13.69
N HIS A 275 1.07 22.23 13.42
CA HIS A 275 1.48 23.62 13.26
C HIS A 275 0.74 24.59 14.17
N SER A 276 -0.29 24.11 14.93
CA SER A 276 -1.06 24.86 15.90
C SER A 276 -1.68 23.95 16.97
N THR A 277 -2.35 24.54 17.96
CA THR A 277 -3.17 23.83 18.96
C THR A 277 -4.52 23.42 18.38
N SER A 278 -4.51 22.60 17.33
CA SER A 278 -5.65 22.30 16.46
C SER A 278 -6.66 21.27 17.00
N ILE A 279 -6.75 21.12 18.33
CA ILE A 279 -7.66 20.17 18.99
C ILE A 279 -9.14 20.40 18.60
N ARG A 280 -9.53 21.65 18.33
CA ARG A 280 -10.89 21.99 17.89
C ARG A 280 -11.13 21.65 16.42
N SER A 281 -10.08 21.66 15.62
CA SER A 281 -10.17 21.27 14.20
C SER A 281 -10.26 19.77 13.98
N GLY A 282 -10.22 18.95 15.07
CA GLY A 282 -10.44 17.52 15.02
C GLY A 282 -9.20 16.65 15.22
N LEU A 283 -8.02 17.24 15.41
CA LEU A 283 -6.82 16.50 15.85
C LEU A 283 -6.99 16.08 17.30
N ASP A 284 -6.80 14.80 17.60
CA ASP A 284 -6.94 14.27 18.96
C ASP A 284 -5.60 14.07 19.68
N GLN A 285 -4.50 13.88 18.92
CA GLN A 285 -3.19 13.57 19.50
C GLN A 285 -2.07 14.15 18.66
N GLU A 286 -1.17 14.87 19.28
CA GLU A 286 0.13 15.20 18.70
C GLU A 286 1.09 14.03 18.93
N SER A 287 1.63 13.42 17.86
CA SER A 287 2.43 12.21 17.93
C SER A 287 3.92 12.51 17.88
N GLY A 288 4.66 11.74 18.67
CA GLY A 288 6.08 11.42 18.53
C GLY A 288 7.09 12.56 18.55
N ARG A 289 6.71 13.80 18.44
CA ARG A 289 7.66 14.90 18.45
C ARG A 289 7.82 15.42 19.87
N SER A 290 8.96 15.17 20.38
CA SER A 290 9.44 16.08 21.36
C SER A 290 10.51 16.91 20.69
N PRO A 291 10.41 18.09 20.55
CA PRO A 291 11.59 18.81 20.84
C PRO A 291 11.29 19.86 21.83
N GLN A 292 12.07 19.73 22.87
CA GLN A 292 12.62 20.94 23.40
C GLN A 292 11.61 22.11 23.32
N ASP A 293 10.58 22.05 24.13
CA ASP A 293 9.68 23.17 24.41
C ASP A 293 8.68 23.62 23.32
N LYS A 294 8.52 22.86 22.21
CA LYS A 294 7.62 23.22 21.11
C LYS A 294 6.59 22.14 20.74
N SER A 295 6.13 21.35 21.70
CA SER A 295 4.94 20.53 21.49
C SER A 295 3.70 21.41 21.55
N TYR A 296 2.92 21.42 20.50
CA TYR A 296 1.67 22.18 20.46
C TYR A 296 0.64 21.65 21.48
N PHE A 297 0.58 20.31 21.68
CA PHE A 297 -0.27 19.70 22.72
C PHE A 297 0.42 19.59 24.08
N GLY A 298 1.54 20.28 24.26
CA GLY A 298 2.24 20.47 25.53
C GLY A 298 1.84 21.76 26.23
N SER A 299 2.87 22.61 26.52
CA SER A 299 2.65 23.90 27.22
C SER A 299 1.71 24.83 26.46
N MET A 300 1.78 24.88 25.13
CA MET A 300 0.93 25.76 24.33
C MET A 300 -0.56 25.41 24.47
N LEU A 301 -0.93 24.11 24.48
CA LEU A 301 -2.31 23.69 24.71
C LEU A 301 -2.76 24.03 26.14
N SER A 302 -1.87 23.90 27.14
CA SER A 302 -2.12 24.29 28.53
C SER A 302 -2.32 25.79 28.67
N ASP A 303 -1.57 26.60 27.95
CA ASP A 303 -1.72 28.05 27.88
C ASP A 303 -3.05 28.44 27.22
N ASP A 304 -3.47 27.71 26.18
CA ASP A 304 -4.77 27.93 25.53
C ASP A 304 -5.94 27.58 26.44
N LEU A 305 -5.81 26.52 27.23
CA LEU A 305 -6.79 26.16 28.26
C LEU A 305 -6.89 27.24 29.35
N ALA A 306 -5.73 27.68 29.87
CA ALA A 306 -5.68 28.72 30.90
C ALA A 306 -6.25 30.05 30.41
N ALA A 307 -6.06 30.36 29.14
CA ALA A 307 -6.59 31.58 28.50
C ALA A 307 -8.06 31.44 28.05
N GLY A 308 -8.71 30.30 28.24
CA GLY A 308 -10.07 30.01 27.79
C GLY A 308 -10.27 29.94 26.29
N ARG A 309 -9.19 29.77 25.49
CA ARG A 309 -9.29 29.58 24.03
C ARG A 309 -9.79 28.19 23.69
N ILE A 310 -9.52 27.20 24.54
CA ILE A 310 -10.10 25.86 24.53
C ILE A 310 -10.72 25.57 25.90
N SER A 311 -11.51 24.51 25.98
CA SER A 311 -12.14 24.03 27.22
C SER A 311 -11.64 22.66 27.62
N GLU A 312 -11.81 22.26 28.88
CA GLU A 312 -11.54 20.88 29.32
C GLU A 312 -12.38 19.88 28.53
N THR A 313 -13.59 20.25 28.07
CA THR A 313 -14.44 19.41 27.21
C THR A 313 -13.77 19.10 25.85
N ASP A 314 -12.97 20.01 25.30
CA ASP A 314 -12.22 19.75 24.06
C ASP A 314 -11.14 18.67 24.30
N ILE A 315 -10.46 18.72 25.45
CA ILE A 315 -9.46 17.70 25.89
C ILE A 315 -10.17 16.36 26.19
N ASP A 316 -11.31 16.41 26.87
CA ASP A 316 -12.13 15.24 27.18
C ASP A 316 -12.56 14.47 25.93
N ARG A 317 -12.96 15.20 24.90
CA ARG A 317 -13.37 14.60 23.63
C ARG A 317 -12.23 13.82 22.97
N SER A 318 -11.02 14.37 22.94
CA SER A 318 -9.84 13.73 22.36
C SER A 318 -9.40 12.51 23.20
N ALA A 319 -9.32 12.67 24.52
CA ALA A 319 -8.99 11.56 25.43
C ALA A 319 -10.03 10.41 25.34
N LEU A 320 -11.32 10.74 25.21
CA LEU A 320 -12.41 9.77 25.08
C LEU A 320 -12.24 8.90 23.82
N ARG A 321 -11.87 9.50 22.69
CA ARG A 321 -11.67 8.78 21.42
C ARG A 321 -10.50 7.81 21.48
N ILE A 322 -9.41 8.21 22.13
CA ILE A 322 -8.24 7.31 22.36
C ILE A 322 -8.66 6.14 23.25
N LEU A 323 -9.29 6.41 24.41
CA LEU A 323 -9.77 5.37 25.32
C LEU A 323 -10.74 4.41 24.64
N ARG A 324 -11.69 4.93 23.85
CA ARG A 324 -12.63 4.12 23.08
C ARG A 324 -11.93 3.14 22.16
N SER A 325 -10.94 3.61 21.40
CA SER A 325 -10.18 2.75 20.49
C SER A 325 -9.35 1.71 21.27
N MET A 326 -8.77 2.07 22.42
CA MET A 326 -8.05 1.13 23.27
C MET A 326 -8.97 -0.01 23.78
N TYR A 327 -10.22 0.33 24.13
CA TYR A 327 -11.21 -0.67 24.55
C TYR A 327 -11.72 -1.49 23.36
N ALA A 328 -12.03 -0.84 22.25
CA ALA A 328 -12.59 -1.49 21.05
C ALA A 328 -11.61 -2.50 20.40
N GLN A 329 -10.31 -2.20 20.43
CA GLN A 329 -9.27 -3.06 19.87
C GLN A 329 -8.69 -4.05 20.90
N GLY A 330 -9.21 -4.08 22.12
CA GLY A 330 -8.80 -5.04 23.14
C GLY A 330 -7.50 -4.73 23.86
N VAL A 331 -6.85 -3.59 23.59
CA VAL A 331 -5.55 -3.22 24.21
C VAL A 331 -5.62 -3.15 25.74
N THR A 332 -6.77 -2.78 26.29
CA THR A 332 -7.01 -2.69 27.75
C THR A 332 -7.43 -4.03 28.36
N THR A 333 -8.10 -4.90 27.60
CA THR A 333 -8.61 -6.18 28.09
C THR A 333 -7.62 -7.32 27.94
N ASP A 334 -6.73 -7.19 26.96
CA ASP A 334 -5.61 -8.10 26.70
C ASP A 334 -4.33 -7.27 26.49
N PRO A 335 -3.79 -6.68 27.57
CA PRO A 335 -2.59 -5.85 27.47
C PRO A 335 -1.37 -6.67 27.03
N LEU A 336 -0.31 -5.98 26.63
CA LEU A 336 0.97 -6.61 26.28
C LEU A 336 1.42 -7.50 27.46
N GLY A 337 1.67 -8.77 27.17
CA GLY A 337 2.14 -9.75 28.14
C GLY A 337 3.64 -10.03 27.98
N SER A 338 4.12 -11.06 28.69
CA SER A 338 5.46 -11.60 28.47
C SER A 338 5.60 -12.11 27.01
N GLU A 339 6.81 -12.03 26.45
CA GLU A 339 7.18 -12.42 25.10
C GLU A 339 6.46 -13.67 24.61
N SER A 340 5.75 -13.56 23.49
CA SER A 340 5.22 -14.69 22.75
C SER A 340 6.25 -15.17 21.72
N THR A 341 6.35 -16.48 21.53
CA THR A 341 7.19 -17.03 20.45
C THR A 341 6.60 -16.62 19.09
N ILE A 342 7.40 -15.92 18.28
CA ILE A 342 7.00 -15.51 16.94
C ILE A 342 7.31 -16.63 15.95
N ASP A 343 6.32 -17.05 15.16
CA ASP A 343 6.48 -18.05 14.10
C ASP A 343 6.91 -17.39 12.78
N TYR A 344 8.19 -17.02 12.74
CA TYR A 344 8.77 -16.38 11.56
C TYR A 344 8.70 -17.24 10.27
N GLU A 345 8.67 -18.58 10.38
CA GLU A 345 8.61 -19.41 9.18
C GLU A 345 7.22 -19.41 8.54
N SER A 346 6.16 -19.45 9.34
CA SER A 346 4.80 -19.31 8.81
C SER A 346 4.58 -17.90 8.21
N HIS A 347 5.11 -16.86 8.84
CA HIS A 347 5.02 -15.49 8.31
C HIS A 347 5.84 -15.32 7.01
N ALA A 348 7.01 -15.95 6.93
CA ALA A 348 7.81 -15.97 5.70
C ALA A 348 7.10 -16.73 4.57
N ALA A 349 6.29 -17.74 4.89
CA ALA A 349 5.45 -18.43 3.90
C ALA A 349 4.38 -17.52 3.33
N VAL A 350 3.73 -16.71 4.17
CA VAL A 350 2.77 -15.67 3.72
C VAL A 350 3.50 -14.63 2.85
N ALA A 351 4.66 -14.13 3.27
CA ALA A 351 5.46 -13.18 2.49
C ALA A 351 5.83 -13.74 1.10
N ARG A 352 6.18 -15.03 1.01
CA ARG A 352 6.43 -15.70 -0.25
C ARG A 352 5.18 -15.74 -1.13
N GLU A 353 4.02 -16.11 -0.57
CA GLU A 353 2.76 -16.19 -1.31
C GLU A 353 2.35 -14.83 -1.87
N VAL A 354 2.50 -13.75 -1.08
CA VAL A 354 2.30 -12.38 -1.55
C VAL A 354 3.23 -12.05 -2.72
N ALA A 355 4.51 -12.43 -2.65
CA ALA A 355 5.45 -12.21 -3.74
C ALA A 355 5.06 -13.03 -5.00
N GLU A 356 4.74 -14.31 -4.84
CA GLU A 356 4.34 -15.19 -5.95
C GLU A 356 3.08 -14.69 -6.66
N GLU A 357 2.07 -14.25 -5.91
CA GLU A 357 0.83 -13.69 -6.47
C GLU A 357 0.98 -12.27 -6.98
N GLY A 358 1.91 -11.49 -6.42
CA GLY A 358 2.13 -10.08 -6.76
C GLY A 358 3.10 -9.85 -7.94
N ILE A 359 3.95 -10.81 -8.29
CA ILE A 359 4.82 -10.70 -9.47
C ILE A 359 3.97 -10.69 -10.73
N VAL A 360 4.13 -9.62 -11.54
CA VAL A 360 3.39 -9.41 -12.78
C VAL A 360 4.24 -9.76 -13.98
N LEU A 361 3.77 -10.71 -14.80
CA LEU A 361 4.39 -10.99 -16.10
C LEU A 361 3.89 -9.98 -17.13
N LEU A 362 4.76 -9.06 -17.56
CA LEU A 362 4.42 -7.96 -18.48
C LEU A 362 4.60 -8.35 -19.95
N LYS A 363 5.58 -9.17 -20.26
CA LYS A 363 5.88 -9.65 -21.60
C LYS A 363 6.36 -11.09 -21.57
N ASN A 364 5.97 -11.91 -22.55
CA ASN A 364 6.46 -13.29 -22.69
C ASN A 364 6.36 -13.75 -24.15
N THR A 365 7.30 -13.29 -24.97
CA THR A 365 7.34 -13.57 -26.40
C THR A 365 7.73 -15.02 -26.66
N HIS A 366 6.99 -15.69 -27.54
CA HIS A 366 7.23 -17.10 -27.90
C HIS A 366 7.30 -18.06 -26.69
N GLU A 367 6.53 -17.75 -25.63
CA GLU A 367 6.51 -18.57 -24.42
C GLU A 367 7.94 -18.84 -23.87
N LEU A 368 8.79 -17.76 -23.86
CA LEU A 368 10.15 -17.85 -23.35
C LEU A 368 10.19 -18.33 -21.90
N LEU A 369 9.23 -17.91 -21.11
CA LEU A 369 8.94 -18.42 -19.77
C LEU A 369 7.68 -19.31 -19.80
N PRO A 370 7.63 -20.36 -18.97
CA PRO A 370 8.65 -20.76 -17.99
C PRO A 370 9.87 -21.38 -18.66
N VAL A 371 11.03 -21.27 -17.97
CA VAL A 371 12.32 -21.81 -18.44
C VAL A 371 12.19 -23.29 -18.74
N THR A 372 12.56 -23.67 -19.95
CA THR A 372 12.55 -25.10 -20.37
C THR A 372 13.80 -25.81 -19.94
N ARG A 373 13.74 -27.14 -19.81
CA ARG A 373 14.91 -28.00 -19.50
C ARG A 373 15.99 -27.96 -20.57
N THR A 374 15.75 -27.35 -21.72
CA THR A 374 16.73 -27.21 -22.81
C THR A 374 17.69 -26.05 -22.59
N ALA A 375 17.37 -25.09 -21.74
CA ALA A 375 18.28 -24.01 -21.37
C ALA A 375 19.36 -24.55 -20.42
N LYS A 376 20.56 -24.78 -20.94
CA LYS A 376 21.68 -25.37 -20.19
C LYS A 376 22.72 -24.35 -19.76
N ARG A 377 22.85 -23.24 -20.49
CA ARG A 377 23.78 -22.16 -20.19
C ARG A 377 22.97 -20.91 -19.96
N ILE A 378 22.98 -20.41 -18.74
CA ILE A 378 22.21 -19.26 -18.33
C ILE A 378 23.14 -18.19 -17.77
N LEU A 379 23.01 -16.97 -18.21
CA LEU A 379 23.70 -15.83 -17.64
C LEU A 379 22.71 -15.04 -16.76
N VAL A 380 23.12 -14.69 -15.55
CA VAL A 380 22.39 -13.80 -14.64
C VAL A 380 23.20 -12.53 -14.49
N VAL A 381 22.57 -11.36 -14.70
CA VAL A 381 23.26 -10.07 -14.75
C VAL A 381 22.58 -9.07 -13.79
N GLY A 382 23.38 -8.34 -13.02
CA GLY A 382 22.98 -7.12 -12.31
C GLY A 382 22.10 -7.32 -11.10
N GLY A 383 21.56 -6.22 -10.61
CA GLY A 383 20.52 -6.13 -9.57
C GLY A 383 20.85 -6.81 -8.25
N HIS A 384 22.13 -6.95 -7.88
CA HIS A 384 22.55 -7.71 -6.68
C HIS A 384 21.91 -9.11 -6.58
N ALA A 385 21.59 -9.74 -7.73
CA ALA A 385 20.90 -11.03 -7.79
C ALA A 385 21.65 -12.17 -7.07
N ASP A 386 22.95 -12.02 -6.87
CA ASP A 386 23.82 -12.94 -6.10
C ASP A 386 23.79 -12.68 -4.58
N VAL A 387 23.24 -11.52 -4.15
CA VAL A 387 23.24 -11.06 -2.75
C VAL A 387 21.85 -11.21 -2.11
N GLY A 388 20.83 -10.61 -2.72
CA GLY A 388 19.50 -10.52 -2.14
C GLY A 388 18.52 -9.72 -2.98
N VAL A 389 17.38 -9.37 -2.41
CA VAL A 389 16.35 -8.56 -3.05
C VAL A 389 16.19 -7.20 -2.35
N LEU A 390 15.95 -6.17 -3.16
CA LEU A 390 15.87 -4.79 -2.69
C LEU A 390 14.63 -4.53 -1.84
N GLN A 391 14.76 -3.67 -0.82
CA GLN A 391 13.65 -3.04 -0.07
C GLN A 391 13.57 -1.55 -0.35
N GLY A 392 12.37 -0.97 -0.17
CA GLY A 392 12.20 0.49 -0.10
C GLY A 392 12.81 1.08 1.18
N GLY A 393 13.13 2.38 1.13
CA GLY A 393 13.75 3.09 2.26
C GLY A 393 12.76 4.00 3.00
N GLY A 394 13.09 4.37 4.21
CA GLY A 394 12.29 5.27 5.05
C GLY A 394 11.78 4.60 6.31
N SER A 395 10.75 5.19 6.92
CA SER A 395 10.17 4.72 8.19
C SER A 395 9.66 3.28 8.13
N SER A 396 9.15 2.82 6.99
CA SER A 396 8.63 1.47 6.79
C SER A 396 9.71 0.39 6.57
N GLN A 397 11.00 0.73 6.55
CA GLN A 397 12.08 -0.23 6.28
C GLN A 397 12.21 -1.26 7.41
N VAL A 398 12.21 -2.54 7.05
CA VAL A 398 12.27 -3.68 7.97
C VAL A 398 13.67 -4.24 8.04
N ASN A 399 14.14 -4.56 9.27
CA ASN A 399 15.34 -5.37 9.45
C ASN A 399 14.93 -6.85 9.30
N PRO A 400 15.25 -7.52 8.17
CA PRO A 400 14.68 -8.82 7.86
C PRO A 400 15.21 -9.94 8.77
N VAL A 401 14.44 -10.99 8.95
CA VAL A 401 14.89 -12.20 9.68
C VAL A 401 16.18 -12.73 9.05
N GLY A 402 17.20 -12.94 9.87
CA GLY A 402 18.54 -13.31 9.43
C GLY A 402 19.45 -12.11 9.16
N GLY A 403 18.95 -10.89 9.32
CA GLY A 403 19.67 -9.65 9.05
C GLY A 403 19.68 -9.29 7.56
N ALA A 404 20.08 -8.08 7.22
CA ALA A 404 20.26 -7.69 5.83
C ALA A 404 21.47 -8.38 5.19
N ALA A 405 21.30 -8.85 3.97
CA ALA A 405 22.42 -9.41 3.19
C ALA A 405 23.43 -8.33 2.80
N LEU A 406 22.94 -7.11 2.55
CA LEU A 406 23.77 -5.96 2.22
C LEU A 406 23.09 -4.66 2.66
N TYR A 407 23.89 -3.74 3.20
CA TYR A 407 23.52 -2.33 3.40
C TYR A 407 24.40 -1.44 2.54
N VAL A 408 23.77 -0.56 1.74
CA VAL A 408 24.49 0.43 0.94
C VAL A 408 24.11 1.83 1.46
N PRO A 409 25.02 2.50 2.18
CA PRO A 409 24.80 3.89 2.63
C PRO A 409 24.64 4.82 1.44
N ILE A 410 23.79 5.83 1.60
CA ILE A 410 23.69 6.94 0.63
C ILE A 410 24.38 8.14 1.25
N PRO A 411 25.44 8.69 0.61
CA PRO A 411 26.18 9.82 1.14
C PRO A 411 25.27 11.02 1.48
N GLY A 412 25.44 11.56 2.69
CA GLY A 412 24.67 12.71 3.17
C GLY A 412 23.24 12.43 3.61
N GLU A 413 22.76 11.16 3.50
CA GLU A 413 21.42 10.78 3.93
C GLU A 413 21.43 10.09 5.29
N PRO A 414 20.33 10.19 6.06
CA PRO A 414 20.15 9.47 7.30
C PRO A 414 20.23 7.94 7.11
N ILE A 415 20.54 7.22 8.18
CA ILE A 415 20.74 5.76 8.15
C ILE A 415 19.51 4.99 7.68
N TYR A 416 18.30 5.49 7.92
CA TYR A 416 17.04 4.88 7.47
C TYR A 416 16.73 5.11 5.98
N HIS A 417 17.56 5.92 5.28
CA HIS A 417 17.48 6.12 3.83
C HIS A 417 18.44 5.24 3.03
N ARG A 418 19.21 4.34 3.67
CA ARG A 418 20.12 3.45 2.96
C ARG A 418 19.40 2.36 2.17
N LYS A 419 20.02 1.88 1.10
CA LYS A 419 19.53 0.69 0.40
C LYS A 419 19.75 -0.53 1.32
N LEU A 420 18.77 -1.41 1.36
CA LEU A 420 18.80 -2.66 2.11
C LEU A 420 18.37 -3.81 1.21
N TYR A 421 19.14 -4.89 1.25
CA TYR A 421 18.82 -6.12 0.54
C TYR A 421 18.48 -7.22 1.54
N SER A 422 17.31 -7.82 1.38
CA SER A 422 16.87 -8.99 2.15
C SER A 422 17.62 -10.23 1.72
N PRO A 423 17.96 -11.18 2.65
CA PRO A 423 18.78 -12.36 2.35
C PRO A 423 18.00 -13.44 1.56
N SER A 424 17.62 -13.12 0.33
CA SER A 424 16.89 -13.99 -0.59
C SER A 424 17.46 -13.83 -2.00
N ALA A 425 18.70 -14.32 -2.22
CA ALA A 425 19.43 -14.15 -3.47
C ALA A 425 18.75 -14.91 -4.63
N PRO A 426 18.23 -14.23 -5.67
CA PRO A 426 17.59 -14.88 -6.82
C PRO A 426 18.48 -15.91 -7.50
N LEU A 427 19.77 -15.62 -7.67
CA LEU A 427 20.75 -16.53 -8.27
C LEU A 427 20.88 -17.84 -7.50
N ALA A 428 20.90 -17.78 -6.17
CA ALA A 428 20.99 -18.97 -5.33
C ALA A 428 19.74 -19.86 -5.47
N GLU A 429 18.56 -19.25 -5.54
CA GLU A 429 17.30 -19.97 -5.69
C GLU A 429 17.15 -20.53 -7.12
N LEU A 430 17.57 -19.79 -8.15
CA LEU A 430 17.61 -20.30 -9.53
C LEU A 430 18.53 -21.51 -9.67
N ARG A 431 19.72 -21.52 -9.02
CA ARG A 431 20.64 -22.68 -9.03
C ARG A 431 20.00 -23.91 -8.40
N LYS A 432 19.25 -23.77 -7.33
CA LYS A 432 18.51 -24.88 -6.69
C LYS A 432 17.42 -25.44 -7.60
N MET A 433 16.71 -24.57 -8.32
CA MET A 433 15.57 -24.97 -9.15
C MET A 433 15.97 -25.43 -10.56
N LEU A 434 17.15 -25.06 -11.03
CA LEU A 434 17.70 -25.42 -12.36
C LEU A 434 19.02 -26.16 -12.21
N PRO A 435 19.07 -27.32 -11.50
CA PRO A 435 20.31 -28.00 -11.14
C PRO A 435 21.06 -28.53 -12.37
N ASP A 436 20.39 -28.74 -13.50
CA ASP A 436 20.97 -29.23 -14.77
C ASP A 436 21.52 -28.11 -15.66
N ALA A 437 21.41 -26.86 -15.26
CA ALA A 437 21.88 -25.69 -16.00
C ALA A 437 23.12 -25.07 -15.33
N ALA A 438 24.06 -24.63 -16.15
CA ALA A 438 25.20 -23.83 -15.70
C ALA A 438 24.75 -22.36 -15.61
N LEU A 439 24.67 -21.82 -14.41
CA LEU A 439 24.32 -20.41 -14.16
C LEU A 439 25.58 -19.61 -13.83
N ASN A 440 25.97 -18.73 -14.73
CA ASN A 440 27.03 -17.76 -14.54
C ASN A 440 26.43 -16.41 -14.06
N PHE A 441 27.23 -15.63 -13.34
CA PHE A 441 26.84 -14.32 -12.87
C PHE A 441 27.80 -13.23 -13.38
N ASP A 442 27.25 -12.10 -13.78
CA ASP A 442 27.96 -10.86 -14.10
C ASP A 442 27.28 -9.71 -13.34
N ASP A 443 28.05 -8.88 -12.67
CA ASP A 443 27.50 -7.77 -11.87
C ASP A 443 26.89 -6.62 -12.71
N GLY A 444 27.07 -6.68 -14.05
CA GLY A 444 26.54 -5.66 -14.98
C GLY A 444 27.31 -4.34 -14.97
N SER A 445 28.41 -4.24 -14.22
CA SER A 445 29.17 -2.98 -14.11
C SER A 445 29.91 -2.60 -15.41
N ASP A 446 30.15 -3.56 -16.32
CA ASP A 446 30.70 -3.33 -17.65
C ASP A 446 29.74 -3.85 -18.72
N VAL A 447 29.07 -2.92 -19.39
CA VAL A 447 28.05 -3.20 -20.42
C VAL A 447 28.60 -4.07 -21.55
N LYS A 448 29.86 -3.81 -21.98
CA LYS A 448 30.49 -4.56 -23.08
C LYS A 448 30.81 -6.01 -22.67
N ARG A 449 31.37 -6.19 -21.48
CA ARG A 449 31.67 -7.51 -20.91
C ARG A 449 30.38 -8.34 -20.79
N ALA A 450 29.33 -7.77 -20.21
CA ALA A 450 28.04 -8.41 -20.05
C ALA A 450 27.40 -8.80 -21.39
N ALA A 451 27.43 -7.90 -22.39
CA ALA A 451 26.90 -8.17 -23.73
C ALA A 451 27.71 -9.29 -24.45
N VAL A 452 29.03 -9.32 -24.29
CA VAL A 452 29.85 -10.43 -24.82
C VAL A 452 29.51 -11.77 -24.14
N ALA A 453 29.36 -11.79 -22.81
CA ALA A 453 28.98 -12.96 -22.05
C ALA A 453 27.60 -13.50 -22.42
N ALA A 454 26.66 -12.59 -22.82
CA ALA A 454 25.33 -12.96 -23.25
C ALA A 454 25.22 -13.67 -24.59
N ARG A 455 26.28 -13.61 -25.44
CA ARG A 455 26.25 -14.09 -26.84
C ARG A 455 26.01 -15.58 -26.96
N ASP A 456 26.71 -16.37 -26.17
CA ASP A 456 26.80 -17.83 -26.35
C ASP A 456 26.02 -18.61 -25.28
N VAL A 457 25.03 -17.95 -24.61
CA VAL A 457 24.17 -18.59 -23.61
C VAL A 457 22.75 -18.82 -24.16
N ASP A 458 22.07 -19.79 -23.59
CA ASP A 458 20.72 -20.17 -24.02
C ASP A 458 19.65 -19.20 -23.52
N LEU A 459 19.93 -18.49 -22.41
CA LEU A 459 19.02 -17.55 -21.75
C LEU A 459 19.80 -16.54 -20.91
N VAL A 460 19.33 -15.32 -20.87
CA VAL A 460 19.86 -14.28 -19.97
C VAL A 460 18.76 -13.79 -19.04
N PHE A 461 19.05 -13.70 -17.75
CA PHE A 461 18.27 -12.93 -16.79
C PHE A 461 18.99 -11.61 -16.48
N VAL A 462 18.33 -10.49 -16.64
CA VAL A 462 18.81 -9.19 -16.18
C VAL A 462 17.93 -8.73 -15.04
N PHE A 463 18.51 -8.61 -13.86
CA PHE A 463 17.85 -8.00 -12.70
C PHE A 463 18.16 -6.52 -12.73
N ALA A 464 17.09 -5.72 -12.73
CA ALA A 464 17.18 -4.26 -12.78
C ALA A 464 16.42 -3.65 -11.61
N GLU A 465 17.02 -2.66 -10.97
CA GLU A 465 16.50 -2.11 -9.73
C GLU A 465 16.35 -0.58 -9.77
N GLN A 466 15.31 -0.07 -9.13
CA GLN A 466 15.17 1.36 -8.83
C GLN A 466 14.80 1.51 -7.35
N PHE A 467 15.72 2.06 -6.57
CA PHE A 467 15.49 2.34 -5.15
C PHE A 467 14.63 3.59 -4.98
N THR A 468 13.52 3.44 -4.26
CA THR A 468 12.64 4.54 -3.85
C THR A 468 12.54 4.61 -2.32
N ARG A 469 12.26 5.78 -1.77
CA ARG A 469 12.25 5.97 -0.33
C ARG A 469 11.40 7.17 0.11
N GLU A 470 11.00 7.14 1.35
CA GLU A 470 10.39 8.27 2.01
C GLU A 470 11.27 9.52 1.95
N GLY A 471 10.63 10.69 1.83
CA GLY A 471 11.27 12.00 1.80
C GLY A 471 11.95 12.36 0.47
N ARG A 472 11.88 11.53 -0.57
CA ARG A 472 12.56 11.74 -1.85
C ARG A 472 11.78 11.14 -3.01
N ASP A 473 11.27 11.96 -3.91
CA ASP A 473 10.78 11.51 -5.20
C ASP A 473 11.93 11.18 -6.14
N VAL A 474 11.72 10.24 -7.07
CA VAL A 474 12.72 9.92 -8.10
C VAL A 474 12.73 10.98 -9.19
N PRO A 475 13.92 11.42 -9.66
CA PRO A 475 14.04 12.44 -10.70
C PRO A 475 13.45 12.02 -12.04
N THR A 476 13.47 10.72 -12.32
CA THR A 476 13.01 10.12 -13.57
C THR A 476 12.49 8.71 -13.32
N LEU A 477 11.62 8.24 -14.20
CA LEU A 477 11.18 6.84 -14.24
C LEU A 477 12.11 5.94 -15.06
N SER A 478 13.21 6.45 -15.62
CA SER A 478 14.26 5.63 -16.23
C SER A 478 15.00 4.84 -15.15
N LEU A 479 15.48 3.65 -15.51
CA LEU A 479 16.31 2.86 -14.61
C LEU A 479 17.64 3.59 -14.34
N PRO A 480 18.08 3.69 -13.08
CA PRO A 480 19.30 4.42 -12.73
C PRO A 480 20.57 3.68 -13.18
N GLU A 481 21.70 4.39 -13.13
CA GLU A 481 23.05 3.82 -13.24
C GLU A 481 23.34 3.09 -14.57
N GLY A 482 22.70 3.53 -15.68
CA GLY A 482 22.94 2.98 -17.01
C GLY A 482 22.32 1.60 -17.23
N GLN A 483 21.38 1.18 -16.38
CA GLN A 483 20.73 -0.12 -16.52
C GLN A 483 19.91 -0.25 -17.81
N ASP A 484 19.30 0.83 -18.29
CA ASP A 484 18.60 0.81 -19.59
C ASP A 484 19.55 0.49 -20.75
N GLU A 485 20.78 1.05 -20.73
CA GLU A 485 21.84 0.79 -21.71
C GLU A 485 22.36 -0.64 -21.60
N LEU A 486 22.52 -1.15 -20.39
CA LEU A 486 22.93 -2.53 -20.12
C LEU A 486 21.93 -3.53 -20.71
N ILE A 487 20.64 -3.35 -20.42
CA ILE A 487 19.56 -4.20 -20.94
C ILE A 487 19.53 -4.13 -22.47
N ASP A 488 19.62 -2.94 -23.05
CA ASP A 488 19.60 -2.73 -24.50
C ASP A 488 20.75 -3.46 -25.21
N ALA A 489 21.97 -3.36 -24.68
CA ALA A 489 23.15 -4.01 -25.22
C ALA A 489 23.07 -5.54 -25.13
N ILE A 490 22.62 -6.07 -24.00
CA ILE A 490 22.45 -7.52 -23.79
C ILE A 490 21.35 -8.06 -24.71
N ALA A 491 20.18 -7.41 -24.76
CA ALA A 491 19.05 -7.85 -25.58
C ALA A 491 19.32 -7.75 -27.09
N SER A 492 20.11 -6.75 -27.50
CA SER A 492 20.59 -6.66 -28.90
C SER A 492 21.53 -7.81 -29.29
N THR A 493 22.20 -8.42 -28.32
CA THR A 493 23.10 -9.57 -28.53
C THR A 493 22.35 -10.90 -28.39
N ASN A 494 21.43 -10.98 -27.41
CA ASN A 494 20.65 -12.20 -27.15
C ASN A 494 19.19 -11.83 -26.85
N PRO A 495 18.26 -11.98 -27.82
CA PRO A 495 16.86 -11.63 -27.61
C PRO A 495 16.12 -12.58 -26.64
N ARG A 496 16.74 -13.71 -26.25
CA ARG A 496 16.24 -14.57 -25.17
C ARG A 496 16.62 -13.99 -23.80
N THR A 497 16.42 -12.69 -23.66
CA THR A 497 16.65 -11.94 -22.41
C THR A 497 15.34 -11.77 -21.64
N VAL A 498 15.37 -12.10 -20.36
CA VAL A 498 14.32 -11.90 -19.38
C VAL A 498 14.75 -10.79 -18.45
N VAL A 499 13.97 -9.73 -18.35
CA VAL A 499 14.21 -8.64 -17.39
C VAL A 499 13.32 -8.83 -16.17
N VAL A 500 13.92 -8.79 -14.99
CA VAL A 500 13.23 -8.81 -13.69
C VAL A 500 13.43 -7.45 -13.04
N LEU A 501 12.31 -6.71 -12.85
CA LEU A 501 12.31 -5.37 -12.31
C LEU A 501 12.05 -5.40 -10.81
N GLU A 502 13.00 -4.96 -10.00
CA GLU A 502 12.85 -4.70 -8.56
C GLU A 502 12.70 -3.19 -8.34
N THR A 503 11.46 -2.68 -8.45
CA THR A 503 11.16 -1.25 -8.45
C THR A 503 9.99 -0.91 -7.52
N GLY A 504 10.01 0.30 -6.97
CA GLY A 504 8.94 0.78 -6.08
C GLY A 504 7.68 1.29 -6.78
N GLY A 505 7.72 1.39 -8.10
CA GLY A 505 6.64 1.92 -8.94
C GLY A 505 6.92 1.65 -10.41
N PRO A 506 6.20 2.33 -11.33
CA PRO A 506 6.39 2.18 -12.77
C PRO A 506 7.74 2.72 -13.23
N VAL A 507 8.30 2.12 -14.28
CA VAL A 507 9.52 2.57 -14.94
C VAL A 507 9.35 2.59 -16.45
N PHE A 508 10.14 3.41 -17.14
CA PHE A 508 10.22 3.40 -18.61
C PHE A 508 11.00 2.17 -19.07
N MET A 509 10.66 1.66 -20.24
CA MET A 509 11.28 0.46 -20.83
C MET A 509 11.65 0.70 -22.30
N PRO A 510 12.64 1.54 -22.60
CA PRO A 510 13.01 1.85 -23.99
C PRO A 510 13.51 0.62 -24.76
N TRP A 511 13.95 -0.39 -24.08
CA TRP A 511 14.44 -1.67 -24.58
C TRP A 511 13.37 -2.77 -24.73
N LEU A 512 12.10 -2.47 -24.40
CA LEU A 512 11.02 -3.47 -24.29
C LEU A 512 10.88 -4.34 -25.54
N ASP A 513 11.00 -3.77 -26.72
CA ASP A 513 10.83 -4.54 -27.98
C ASP A 513 11.93 -5.57 -28.23
N LYS A 514 13.12 -5.39 -27.65
CA LYS A 514 14.28 -6.25 -27.84
C LYS A 514 14.33 -7.48 -26.91
N VAL A 515 13.65 -7.41 -25.76
CA VAL A 515 13.69 -8.48 -24.75
C VAL A 515 12.59 -9.51 -24.98
N GLY A 516 12.84 -10.77 -24.59
CA GLY A 516 11.88 -11.86 -24.72
C GLY A 516 10.80 -11.89 -23.66
N ALA A 517 11.13 -11.52 -22.42
CA ALA A 517 10.17 -11.46 -21.31
C ALA A 517 10.51 -10.36 -20.32
N VAL A 518 9.47 -9.88 -19.59
CA VAL A 518 9.61 -8.88 -18.53
C VAL A 518 8.70 -9.25 -17.36
N LEU A 519 9.26 -9.22 -16.15
CA LEU A 519 8.52 -9.37 -14.90
C LEU A 519 8.68 -8.09 -14.06
N ALA A 520 7.57 -7.55 -13.53
CA ALA A 520 7.59 -6.59 -12.44
C ALA A 520 7.52 -7.36 -11.13
N ALA A 521 8.65 -7.45 -10.42
CA ALA A 521 8.74 -8.15 -9.14
C ALA A 521 8.55 -7.20 -7.95
N TRP A 522 8.47 -5.89 -8.18
CA TRP A 522 8.34 -4.85 -7.15
C TRP A 522 9.50 -4.93 -6.15
N TYR A 523 9.26 -4.67 -4.85
CA TYR A 523 10.16 -5.11 -3.78
C TYR A 523 9.56 -6.37 -3.19
N PRO A 524 10.12 -7.54 -3.50
CA PRO A 524 9.41 -8.81 -3.32
C PRO A 524 9.54 -9.42 -1.91
N GLY A 525 10.16 -8.68 -0.95
CA GLY A 525 10.24 -9.07 0.45
C GLY A 525 11.20 -10.24 0.73
N GLN A 526 11.12 -10.75 1.96
CA GLN A 526 12.11 -11.69 2.52
C GLN A 526 12.29 -12.99 1.75
N ARG A 527 11.29 -13.49 1.04
CA ARG A 527 11.35 -14.71 0.21
C ARG A 527 11.30 -14.40 -1.29
N GLY A 528 11.60 -13.16 -1.67
CA GLY A 528 11.45 -12.66 -3.04
C GLY A 528 12.26 -13.41 -4.08
N GLY A 529 13.52 -13.73 -3.79
CA GLY A 529 14.35 -14.51 -4.72
C GLY A 529 13.78 -15.90 -5.00
N LEU A 530 13.23 -16.57 -3.97
CA LEU A 530 12.53 -17.85 -4.13
C LEU A 530 11.26 -17.68 -4.97
N ALA A 531 10.46 -16.66 -4.71
CA ALA A 531 9.23 -16.39 -5.47
C ALA A 531 9.53 -16.16 -6.96
N ILE A 532 10.54 -15.31 -7.26
CA ILE A 532 10.99 -15.06 -8.63
C ILE A 532 11.42 -16.39 -9.30
N ALA A 533 12.26 -17.18 -8.62
CA ALA A 533 12.75 -18.45 -9.16
C ALA A 533 11.60 -19.43 -9.44
N ARG A 534 10.57 -19.50 -8.56
CA ARG A 534 9.41 -20.38 -8.74
C ARG A 534 8.53 -19.94 -9.91
N ILE A 535 8.36 -18.62 -10.09
CA ILE A 535 7.62 -18.08 -11.24
C ILE A 535 8.35 -18.38 -12.54
N VAL A 536 9.62 -18.00 -12.67
CA VAL A 536 10.35 -18.15 -13.95
C VAL A 536 10.56 -19.60 -14.35
N THR A 537 10.59 -20.54 -13.40
CA THR A 537 10.69 -21.97 -13.67
C THR A 537 9.34 -22.68 -13.88
N GLY A 538 8.24 -21.95 -13.65
CA GLY A 538 6.88 -22.47 -13.82
C GLY A 538 6.43 -23.42 -12.70
N ALA A 539 7.12 -23.41 -11.55
CA ALA A 539 6.65 -24.08 -10.33
C ALA A 539 5.36 -23.42 -9.79
N VAL A 540 5.21 -22.12 -10.06
CA VAL A 540 3.99 -21.33 -9.84
C VAL A 540 3.69 -20.53 -11.11
N GLY A 541 2.45 -20.42 -11.52
CA GLY A 541 2.03 -19.57 -12.62
C GLY A 541 1.93 -18.10 -12.17
N PRO A 542 2.41 -17.13 -12.98
CA PRO A 542 2.24 -15.72 -12.67
C PRO A 542 0.73 -15.37 -12.68
N SER A 543 0.28 -14.66 -11.66
CA SER A 543 -1.12 -14.24 -11.50
C SER A 543 -1.29 -12.76 -11.17
N GLY A 544 -0.21 -12.05 -10.92
CA GLY A 544 -0.21 -10.64 -10.58
C GLY A 544 -0.82 -9.77 -11.68
N ARG A 545 -1.48 -8.69 -11.26
CA ARG A 545 -2.05 -7.67 -12.15
C ARG A 545 -1.60 -6.30 -11.67
N LEU A 546 -1.21 -5.43 -12.62
CA LEU A 546 -0.70 -4.10 -12.30
C LEU A 546 -1.70 -3.28 -11.48
N PRO A 547 -1.34 -2.79 -10.29
CA PRO A 547 -2.14 -1.85 -9.52
C PRO A 547 -1.89 -0.39 -9.91
N ILE A 548 -0.94 -0.16 -10.83
CA ILE A 548 -0.48 1.15 -11.28
C ILE A 548 -0.26 1.08 -12.79
N THR A 549 -0.72 2.10 -13.51
CA THR A 549 -0.49 2.27 -14.95
C THR A 549 0.99 2.60 -15.21
N PHE A 550 1.60 1.94 -16.19
CA PHE A 550 2.97 2.22 -16.64
C PHE A 550 2.95 3.17 -17.84
N PRO A 551 3.51 4.39 -17.73
CA PRO A 551 3.59 5.34 -18.83
C PRO A 551 4.66 4.96 -19.85
N ILE A 552 4.49 5.36 -21.10
CA ILE A 552 5.54 5.27 -22.14
C ILE A 552 6.62 6.33 -21.88
N SER A 553 6.19 7.52 -21.47
CA SER A 553 7.04 8.66 -21.19
C SER A 553 6.39 9.58 -20.14
N ILE A 554 7.15 10.52 -19.60
CA ILE A 554 6.65 11.43 -18.57
C ILE A 554 5.57 12.38 -19.09
N GLU A 555 5.55 12.68 -20.40
CA GLU A 555 4.53 13.49 -21.05
C GLU A 555 3.15 12.82 -21.07
N GLN A 556 3.09 11.53 -20.74
CA GLN A 556 1.86 10.79 -20.54
C GLN A 556 1.38 10.78 -19.07
N THR A 557 1.81 11.72 -18.27
CA THR A 557 1.33 11.90 -16.89
C THR A 557 0.61 13.23 -16.72
N PRO A 558 -0.25 13.40 -15.72
CA PRO A 558 -0.90 14.69 -15.44
C PRO A 558 0.12 15.82 -15.20
N HIS A 559 1.23 15.49 -14.53
CA HIS A 559 2.28 16.43 -14.18
C HIS A 559 3.63 16.02 -14.82
N PRO A 560 3.91 16.35 -16.09
CA PRO A 560 5.21 16.06 -16.73
C PRO A 560 6.38 16.70 -15.97
N GLN A 561 6.18 17.89 -15.41
CA GLN A 561 7.10 18.51 -14.47
C GLN A 561 6.56 18.33 -13.06
N LEU A 562 7.41 17.84 -12.14
CA LEU A 562 7.01 17.69 -10.75
C LEU A 562 6.70 19.06 -10.14
N PRO A 563 5.49 19.29 -9.62
CA PRO A 563 5.14 20.58 -8.99
C PRO A 563 6.12 20.93 -7.86
N GLY A 564 6.63 22.17 -7.85
CA GLY A 564 7.66 22.62 -6.91
C GLY A 564 9.02 21.94 -7.09
N GLY A 565 9.14 20.97 -7.98
CA GLY A 565 10.37 20.20 -8.19
C GLY A 565 11.46 21.02 -8.87
N ARG A 566 12.60 21.20 -8.18
CA ARG A 566 13.83 21.76 -8.72
C ARG A 566 14.95 20.73 -8.57
N LEU A 567 15.52 20.30 -9.67
CA LEU A 567 16.64 19.37 -9.65
C LEU A 567 17.93 20.06 -9.19
N ILE A 568 18.64 19.41 -8.29
CA ILE A 568 19.97 19.76 -7.81
C ILE A 568 20.87 18.53 -7.83
N LYS A 569 22.19 18.73 -7.70
CA LYS A 569 23.10 17.60 -7.49
C LYS A 569 23.13 17.23 -6.01
N GLY A 570 22.86 15.97 -5.72
CA GLY A 570 22.98 15.40 -4.39
C GLY A 570 24.44 15.23 -3.94
N PRO A 571 24.66 14.83 -2.67
CA PRO A 571 25.99 14.57 -2.14
C PRO A 571 26.76 13.46 -2.90
N ASP A 572 26.06 12.56 -3.56
CA ASP A 572 26.59 11.51 -4.42
C ASP A 572 26.79 11.93 -5.89
N GLY A 573 26.53 13.22 -6.19
CA GLY A 573 26.65 13.79 -7.54
C GLY A 573 25.49 13.46 -8.49
N LYS A 574 24.51 12.68 -8.05
CA LYS A 574 23.32 12.33 -8.84
C LYS A 574 22.24 13.42 -8.75
N ASP A 575 21.34 13.43 -9.72
CA ASP A 575 20.21 14.35 -9.69
C ASP A 575 19.22 13.94 -8.58
N MET A 576 18.76 14.95 -7.84
CA MET A 576 17.71 14.81 -6.84
C MET A 576 16.88 16.09 -6.77
N TYR A 577 15.66 15.99 -6.28
CA TYR A 577 14.85 17.17 -6.01
C TYR A 577 15.29 17.87 -4.73
N ASP A 578 15.39 19.21 -4.81
CA ASP A 578 15.64 20.08 -3.66
C ASP A 578 14.51 19.94 -2.63
N GLN A 579 14.87 19.81 -1.36
CA GLN A 579 13.90 19.74 -0.27
C GLN A 579 13.77 21.07 0.49
N ASN A 580 14.64 22.02 0.21
CA ASN A 580 14.57 23.34 0.84
C ASN A 580 13.68 24.28 0.02
N LEU A 581 12.38 23.97 0.03
CA LEU A 581 11.38 24.67 -0.78
C LEU A 581 10.58 25.67 0.04
N LYS A 582 10.18 26.75 -0.60
CA LYS A 582 9.11 27.63 -0.10
C LYS A 582 7.74 26.97 -0.32
N PRO A 583 6.71 27.40 0.43
CA PRO A 583 5.34 26.95 0.16
C PRO A 583 4.96 27.11 -1.31
N PHE A 584 4.33 26.06 -1.88
CA PHE A 584 3.86 26.00 -3.27
C PHE A 584 2.56 25.20 -3.37
N ASP A 585 1.90 25.34 -4.48
CA ASP A 585 0.64 24.65 -4.79
C ASP A 585 0.87 23.50 -5.76
N ILE A 586 0.11 22.42 -5.57
CA ILE A 586 -0.04 21.30 -6.47
C ILE A 586 -1.52 21.30 -6.89
N ASP A 587 -1.80 21.82 -8.08
CA ASP A 587 -3.15 21.87 -8.60
C ASP A 587 -3.48 20.56 -9.31
N TYR A 588 -4.39 19.78 -8.75
CA TYR A 588 -4.85 18.51 -9.34
C TYR A 588 -5.99 18.78 -10.34
N ASP A 589 -5.63 19.37 -11.50
CA ASP A 589 -6.56 19.69 -12.58
C ASP A 589 -7.22 18.43 -13.17
N GLU A 590 -6.60 17.27 -13.01
CA GLU A 590 -7.16 15.97 -13.39
C GLU A 590 -8.33 15.54 -12.49
N GLY A 591 -8.52 16.19 -11.37
CA GLY A 591 -9.60 15.92 -10.42
C GLY A 591 -9.61 14.49 -9.91
N SER A 592 -10.72 13.77 -10.11
CA SER A 592 -10.87 12.37 -9.68
C SER A 592 -10.25 11.36 -10.64
N ASP A 593 -9.68 11.81 -11.76
CA ASP A 593 -9.14 10.94 -12.81
C ASP A 593 -7.69 10.53 -12.50
N VAL A 594 -7.52 9.71 -11.48
CA VAL A 594 -6.22 9.16 -11.07
C VAL A 594 -5.84 7.97 -11.96
N GLY A 595 -4.58 7.89 -12.39
CA GLY A 595 -4.02 6.76 -13.10
C GLY A 595 -4.81 6.39 -14.36
N TYR A 596 -5.27 5.14 -14.48
CA TYR A 596 -5.98 4.63 -15.67
C TYR A 596 -7.21 5.46 -16.05
N ARG A 597 -7.87 6.14 -15.09
CA ARG A 597 -9.01 7.02 -15.37
C ARG A 597 -8.57 8.21 -16.20
N TRP A 598 -7.43 8.82 -15.89
CA TRP A 598 -6.86 9.90 -16.66
C TRP A 598 -6.45 9.47 -18.07
N TYR A 599 -5.87 8.25 -18.22
CA TYR A 599 -5.54 7.69 -19.54
C TYR A 599 -6.80 7.45 -20.38
N ASP A 600 -7.87 6.92 -19.79
CA ASP A 600 -9.15 6.69 -20.49
C ASP A 600 -9.80 8.02 -20.89
N HIS A 601 -9.87 9.00 -19.99
CA HIS A 601 -10.41 10.34 -20.27
C HIS A 601 -9.67 11.03 -21.41
N ASN A 602 -8.35 11.04 -21.35
CA ASN A 602 -7.49 11.71 -22.34
C ASN A 602 -7.21 10.85 -23.58
N LYS A 603 -7.81 9.66 -23.69
CA LYS A 603 -7.64 8.72 -24.82
C LYS A 603 -6.17 8.41 -25.12
N LYS A 604 -5.35 8.31 -24.07
CA LYS A 604 -3.94 7.95 -24.16
C LYS A 604 -3.76 6.46 -23.96
N THR A 605 -2.83 5.86 -24.70
CA THR A 605 -2.46 4.45 -24.53
C THR A 605 -1.19 4.37 -23.70
N PRO A 606 -1.23 3.77 -22.49
CA PRO A 606 -0.04 3.58 -21.69
C PRO A 606 0.85 2.46 -22.23
N LEU A 607 2.06 2.31 -21.68
CA LEU A 607 2.93 1.17 -21.96
C LEU A 607 2.28 -0.14 -21.49
N PHE A 608 1.78 -0.15 -20.22
CA PHE A 608 0.94 -1.20 -19.67
C PHE A 608 -0.20 -0.57 -18.86
N ALA A 609 -1.40 -1.03 -19.09
CA ALA A 609 -2.58 -0.51 -18.42
C ALA A 609 -2.74 -1.06 -16.99
N PHE A 610 -3.46 -0.35 -16.15
CA PHE A 610 -3.96 -0.85 -14.87
C PHE A 610 -4.68 -2.20 -15.04
N GLY A 611 -4.45 -3.12 -14.13
CA GLY A 611 -5.01 -4.46 -14.15
C GLY A 611 -4.33 -5.43 -15.12
N TYR A 612 -3.35 -4.99 -15.93
CA TYR A 612 -2.65 -5.84 -16.89
C TYR A 612 -1.73 -6.85 -16.22
N GLY A 613 -1.65 -8.05 -16.80
CA GLY A 613 -0.70 -9.10 -16.43
C GLY A 613 -0.98 -10.39 -17.21
N LEU A 614 0.09 -11.04 -17.66
CA LEU A 614 0.04 -12.32 -18.37
C LEU A 614 0.12 -13.50 -17.40
N THR A 615 -0.28 -14.66 -17.89
CA THR A 615 -0.18 -15.92 -17.15
C THR A 615 0.31 -17.07 -18.08
N TYR A 616 0.71 -18.20 -17.52
CA TYR A 616 1.12 -19.37 -18.30
C TYR A 616 -0.05 -20.25 -18.76
N THR A 617 -1.30 -19.80 -18.57
CA THR A 617 -2.50 -20.45 -19.05
C THR A 617 -3.40 -19.47 -19.81
N ARG A 618 -4.58 -19.84 -20.20
CA ARG A 618 -5.52 -18.98 -20.93
C ARG A 618 -6.92 -19.11 -20.36
N PHE A 619 -7.59 -17.96 -20.25
CA PHE A 619 -8.96 -17.91 -19.73
C PHE A 619 -9.93 -17.44 -20.81
N GLU A 620 -11.13 -17.99 -20.74
CA GLU A 620 -12.24 -17.64 -21.61
C GLU A 620 -13.41 -17.11 -20.78
N TYR A 621 -13.94 -15.98 -21.22
CA TYR A 621 -15.06 -15.28 -20.59
C TYR A 621 -16.30 -15.46 -21.43
N ARG A 622 -17.44 -15.90 -20.87
CA ARG A 622 -18.71 -16.14 -21.57
C ARG A 622 -19.92 -15.81 -20.72
N GLY A 623 -21.08 -15.65 -21.35
CA GLY A 623 -22.38 -15.66 -20.70
C GLY A 623 -22.63 -14.45 -19.81
N LEU A 624 -22.29 -13.23 -20.30
CA LEU A 624 -22.54 -11.99 -19.58
C LEU A 624 -24.04 -11.80 -19.28
N SER A 625 -24.34 -11.53 -18.03
CA SER A 625 -25.65 -11.13 -17.52
C SER A 625 -25.50 -9.92 -16.64
N ILE A 626 -26.18 -8.83 -16.98
CA ILE A 626 -26.13 -7.57 -16.23
C ILE A 626 -27.51 -7.27 -15.68
N ARG A 627 -27.58 -7.05 -14.37
CA ARG A 627 -28.79 -6.60 -13.69
C ARG A 627 -28.55 -5.21 -13.13
N GLY A 628 -29.29 -4.24 -13.65
CA GLY A 628 -29.30 -2.84 -13.20
C GLY A 628 -30.52 -2.52 -12.32
N GLY A 629 -30.96 -1.27 -12.35
CA GLY A 629 -32.02 -0.72 -11.52
C GLY A 629 -31.42 0.09 -10.36
N THR A 630 -31.71 -0.28 -9.12
CA THR A 630 -31.14 0.40 -7.93
C THR A 630 -29.73 -0.02 -7.63
N ASP A 631 -29.34 -1.24 -8.01
CA ASP A 631 -28.03 -1.82 -7.74
C ASP A 631 -27.50 -2.49 -9.01
N LEU A 632 -26.18 -2.43 -9.21
CA LEU A 632 -25.52 -3.11 -10.33
C LEU A 632 -24.96 -4.45 -9.88
N ARG A 633 -25.36 -5.51 -10.61
CA ARG A 633 -24.83 -6.85 -10.43
C ARG A 633 -24.48 -7.44 -11.80
N VAL A 634 -23.24 -7.92 -11.93
CA VAL A 634 -22.68 -8.46 -13.17
C VAL A 634 -22.30 -9.92 -12.95
N SER A 635 -22.87 -10.83 -13.74
CA SER A 635 -22.55 -12.26 -13.68
C SER A 635 -22.03 -12.74 -15.04
N PHE A 636 -21.06 -13.64 -15.01
CA PHE A 636 -20.44 -14.23 -16.18
C PHE A 636 -19.76 -15.56 -15.82
N LYS A 637 -19.44 -16.35 -16.83
CA LYS A 637 -18.71 -17.60 -16.67
C LYS A 637 -17.26 -17.43 -17.09
N LEU A 638 -16.32 -17.81 -16.23
CA LEU A 638 -14.89 -17.86 -16.48
C LEU A 638 -14.45 -19.33 -16.60
N LYS A 639 -13.64 -19.66 -17.61
CA LYS A 639 -13.10 -21.00 -17.84
C LYS A 639 -11.61 -20.93 -18.11
N ASN A 640 -10.83 -21.78 -17.46
CA ASN A 640 -9.44 -22.03 -17.84
C ASN A 640 -9.42 -22.98 -19.07
N VAL A 641 -9.00 -22.46 -20.21
CA VAL A 641 -8.91 -23.20 -21.48
C VAL A 641 -7.48 -23.57 -21.87
N GLY A 642 -6.51 -23.23 -21.02
CA GLY A 642 -5.12 -23.60 -21.22
C GLY A 642 -4.76 -24.97 -20.64
N ALA A 643 -3.49 -25.31 -20.69
CA ALA A 643 -2.94 -26.61 -20.29
C ALA A 643 -2.43 -26.65 -18.84
N ARG A 644 -2.47 -25.56 -18.10
CA ARG A 644 -1.97 -25.43 -16.73
C ARG A 644 -3.04 -24.85 -15.82
N ASP A 645 -2.96 -25.19 -14.54
CA ASP A 645 -3.71 -24.49 -13.50
C ASP A 645 -3.25 -23.02 -13.43
N GLY A 646 -4.14 -22.12 -13.03
CA GLY A 646 -3.77 -20.70 -12.88
C GLY A 646 -4.88 -19.87 -12.29
N ALA A 647 -4.53 -18.66 -11.88
CA ALA A 647 -5.45 -17.68 -11.36
C ALA A 647 -5.74 -16.58 -12.39
N GLU A 648 -6.98 -16.09 -12.38
CA GLU A 648 -7.42 -14.94 -13.16
C GLU A 648 -8.05 -13.90 -12.25
N VAL A 649 -7.83 -12.63 -12.58
CA VAL A 649 -8.49 -11.49 -11.96
C VAL A 649 -9.46 -10.87 -12.96
N ALA A 650 -10.71 -11.27 -12.87
CA ALA A 650 -11.77 -10.71 -13.71
C ALA A 650 -12.23 -9.37 -13.13
N GLN A 651 -11.99 -8.30 -13.87
CA GLN A 651 -12.24 -6.91 -13.48
C GLN A 651 -13.54 -6.42 -14.12
N VAL A 652 -14.38 -5.74 -13.33
CA VAL A 652 -15.64 -5.16 -13.83
C VAL A 652 -15.54 -3.66 -13.79
N TYR A 653 -15.75 -3.03 -14.94
CA TYR A 653 -15.73 -1.59 -15.09
C TYR A 653 -17.11 -1.07 -15.53
N ALA A 654 -17.43 0.15 -15.09
CA ALA A 654 -18.56 0.92 -15.58
C ALA A 654 -18.06 2.26 -16.14
N ARG A 655 -18.77 2.78 -17.18
CA ARG A 655 -18.54 4.15 -17.63
C ARG A 655 -19.46 5.10 -16.89
N VAL A 656 -18.86 5.97 -16.10
CA VAL A 656 -19.55 7.01 -15.32
C VAL A 656 -19.09 8.36 -15.86
N ASN A 657 -20.03 9.17 -16.34
CA ASN A 657 -19.72 10.46 -17.02
C ASN A 657 -18.69 10.32 -18.16
N GLY A 658 -18.71 9.18 -18.85
CA GLY A 658 -17.80 8.89 -19.96
C GLY A 658 -16.44 8.33 -19.55
N VAL A 659 -16.08 8.30 -18.28
CA VAL A 659 -14.81 7.79 -17.75
C VAL A 659 -15.00 6.38 -17.20
N ARG A 660 -14.05 5.51 -17.49
CA ARG A 660 -14.01 4.13 -16.98
C ARG A 660 -13.65 4.12 -15.51
N ARG A 661 -14.45 3.43 -14.67
CA ARG A 661 -14.21 3.22 -13.24
C ARG A 661 -14.30 1.74 -12.90
N LEU A 662 -13.32 1.23 -12.15
CA LEU A 662 -13.40 -0.12 -11.57
C LEU A 662 -14.54 -0.14 -10.55
N VAL A 663 -15.50 -1.07 -10.73
CA VAL A 663 -16.66 -1.19 -9.83
C VAL A 663 -16.68 -2.51 -9.06
N GLY A 664 -15.72 -3.38 -9.33
CA GLY A 664 -15.51 -4.62 -8.62
C GLY A 664 -14.59 -5.57 -9.39
N TRP A 665 -14.17 -6.63 -8.71
CA TRP A 665 -13.36 -7.70 -9.30
C TRP A 665 -13.60 -9.03 -8.62
N SER A 666 -13.09 -10.09 -9.24
CA SER A 666 -13.02 -11.40 -8.63
C SER A 666 -11.72 -12.10 -9.04
N ARG A 667 -10.89 -12.46 -8.05
CA ARG A 667 -9.75 -13.34 -8.25
C ARG A 667 -10.18 -14.78 -8.09
N VAL A 668 -9.86 -15.63 -9.06
CA VAL A 668 -10.33 -17.00 -9.11
C VAL A 668 -9.22 -17.95 -9.56
N ASP A 669 -8.91 -18.95 -8.72
CA ASP A 669 -8.03 -20.05 -9.08
C ASP A 669 -8.83 -21.13 -9.78
N LEU A 670 -8.39 -21.51 -10.99
CA LEU A 670 -9.04 -22.53 -11.82
C LEU A 670 -8.05 -23.58 -12.28
N LYS A 671 -8.39 -24.82 -12.11
CA LYS A 671 -7.65 -25.94 -12.70
C LYS A 671 -7.80 -25.94 -14.22
N CYS A 672 -6.88 -26.60 -14.92
CA CYS A 672 -7.01 -26.85 -16.35
C CYS A 672 -8.39 -27.42 -16.68
N GLY A 673 -9.12 -26.79 -17.60
CA GLY A 673 -10.47 -27.15 -18.02
C GLY A 673 -11.61 -26.74 -17.07
N GLU A 674 -11.31 -26.29 -15.83
CA GLU A 674 -12.31 -25.87 -14.86
C GLU A 674 -13.00 -24.56 -15.32
N ALA A 675 -14.29 -24.47 -14.98
CA ALA A 675 -15.09 -23.27 -15.21
C ALA A 675 -15.88 -22.91 -13.96
N ARG A 676 -16.04 -21.60 -13.70
CA ARG A 676 -16.76 -21.08 -12.55
C ARG A 676 -17.67 -19.93 -12.98
N GLU A 677 -18.84 -19.86 -12.40
CA GLU A 677 -19.73 -18.70 -12.50
C GLU A 677 -19.30 -17.67 -11.46
N ILE A 678 -19.16 -16.42 -11.90
CA ILE A 678 -18.72 -15.29 -11.10
C ILE A 678 -19.83 -14.27 -11.07
N THR A 679 -20.05 -13.69 -9.90
CA THR A 679 -20.96 -12.55 -9.73
C THR A 679 -20.25 -11.45 -8.96
N VAL A 680 -20.24 -10.26 -9.53
CA VAL A 680 -19.71 -9.04 -8.94
C VAL A 680 -20.86 -8.09 -8.66
N SER A 681 -20.94 -7.58 -7.43
CA SER A 681 -21.86 -6.50 -7.04
C SER A 681 -21.05 -5.22 -6.86
N ALA A 682 -21.47 -4.15 -7.52
CA ALA A 682 -20.76 -2.87 -7.44
C ALA A 682 -21.14 -2.12 -6.17
N ASP A 683 -20.14 -1.45 -5.57
CA ASP A 683 -20.41 -0.39 -4.59
C ASP A 683 -21.08 0.78 -5.32
N PRO A 684 -22.25 1.24 -4.86
CA PRO A 684 -22.99 2.28 -5.58
C PRO A 684 -22.26 3.62 -5.66
N ARG A 685 -21.34 3.95 -4.75
CA ARG A 685 -20.51 5.18 -4.80
C ARG A 685 -19.63 5.22 -6.06
N LEU A 686 -19.17 4.05 -6.53
CA LEU A 686 -18.35 3.93 -7.75
C LEU A 686 -19.15 4.19 -9.03
N LEU A 687 -20.49 4.15 -8.95
CA LEU A 687 -21.42 4.47 -10.04
C LEU A 687 -21.97 5.90 -9.95
N ALA A 688 -21.60 6.63 -8.91
CA ALA A 688 -22.10 7.95 -8.57
C ALA A 688 -21.07 9.06 -8.82
N SER A 689 -21.54 10.29 -8.89
CA SER A 689 -20.72 11.49 -8.66
C SER A 689 -21.14 12.13 -7.36
N PHE A 690 -20.22 12.82 -6.70
CA PHE A 690 -20.55 13.56 -5.48
C PHE A 690 -21.16 14.93 -5.82
N ASP A 691 -22.40 15.13 -5.43
CA ASP A 691 -23.09 16.40 -5.57
C ASP A 691 -22.86 17.25 -4.32
N VAL A 692 -21.96 18.24 -4.42
CA VAL A 692 -21.58 19.13 -3.30
C VAL A 692 -22.79 19.93 -2.79
N HIS A 693 -23.70 20.35 -3.68
CA HIS A 693 -24.88 21.14 -3.29
C HIS A 693 -25.91 20.31 -2.54
N ALA A 694 -26.11 19.06 -2.97
CA ALA A 694 -27.00 18.12 -2.31
C ALA A 694 -26.34 17.44 -1.11
N HIS A 695 -25.02 17.59 -0.95
CA HIS A 695 -24.18 16.89 0.01
C HIS A 695 -24.45 15.38 0.00
N ALA A 696 -24.37 14.78 -1.18
CA ALA A 696 -24.72 13.37 -1.39
C ALA A 696 -24.05 12.80 -2.63
N TRP A 697 -23.80 11.49 -2.63
CA TRP A 697 -23.48 10.74 -3.83
C TRP A 697 -24.73 10.62 -4.70
N ARG A 698 -24.63 10.94 -5.97
CA ARG A 698 -25.74 10.90 -6.93
C ARG A 698 -25.43 9.96 -8.08
N ILE A 699 -26.24 8.88 -8.21
CA ILE A 699 -26.31 8.06 -9.41
C ILE A 699 -27.33 8.70 -10.34
N GLU A 700 -26.95 9.01 -11.57
CA GLU A 700 -27.85 9.54 -12.56
C GLU A 700 -28.70 8.42 -13.16
N SER A 701 -29.98 8.75 -13.50
CA SER A 701 -30.80 7.81 -14.26
C SER A 701 -30.34 7.76 -15.70
N GLY A 702 -30.02 6.55 -16.18
CA GLY A 702 -29.55 6.42 -17.56
C GLY A 702 -28.96 5.07 -17.91
N SER A 703 -28.43 4.95 -19.10
CA SER A 703 -27.71 3.77 -19.58
C SER A 703 -26.26 3.84 -19.17
N TYR A 704 -25.75 2.76 -18.58
CA TYR A 704 -24.36 2.61 -18.19
C TYR A 704 -23.74 1.47 -19.01
N ASP A 705 -22.61 1.75 -19.64
CA ASP A 705 -21.81 0.73 -20.31
C ASP A 705 -20.99 -0.03 -19.27
N ILE A 706 -21.07 -1.36 -19.34
CA ILE A 706 -20.41 -2.27 -18.41
C ILE A 706 -19.46 -3.17 -19.18
N GLU A 707 -18.24 -3.29 -18.67
CA GLU A 707 -17.20 -4.11 -19.27
C GLU A 707 -16.69 -5.13 -18.24
N VAL A 708 -16.58 -6.39 -18.64
CA VAL A 708 -15.80 -7.41 -17.91
C VAL A 708 -14.48 -7.56 -18.64
N SER A 709 -13.37 -7.29 -17.97
CA SER A 709 -12.07 -7.07 -18.58
C SER A 709 -10.97 -7.90 -17.93
N ALA A 710 -9.91 -8.17 -18.65
CA ALA A 710 -8.66 -8.72 -18.13
C ALA A 710 -7.69 -7.60 -17.66
N ALA A 711 -7.85 -6.40 -18.21
CA ALA A 711 -7.16 -5.17 -17.83
C ALA A 711 -8.06 -3.97 -18.17
N ALA A 712 -7.74 -2.78 -17.70
CA ALA A 712 -8.54 -1.57 -17.93
C ALA A 712 -8.77 -1.28 -19.43
N ASN A 713 -7.83 -1.64 -20.31
CA ASN A 713 -7.92 -1.47 -21.75
C ASN A 713 -8.17 -2.78 -22.54
N GLU A 714 -8.50 -3.90 -21.83
CA GLU A 714 -8.70 -5.21 -22.46
C GLU A 714 -10.08 -5.79 -22.14
N PRO A 715 -11.19 -5.23 -22.65
CA PRO A 715 -12.53 -5.76 -22.41
C PRO A 715 -12.70 -7.14 -23.09
N ARG A 716 -13.26 -8.07 -22.35
CA ARG A 716 -13.59 -9.43 -22.81
C ARG A 716 -15.07 -9.60 -23.08
N LEU A 717 -15.93 -8.98 -22.28
CA LEU A 717 -17.36 -8.94 -22.44
C LEU A 717 -17.85 -7.51 -22.22
N THR A 718 -18.79 -7.08 -23.04
CA THR A 718 -19.38 -5.74 -22.96
C THR A 718 -20.90 -5.83 -23.03
N GLY A 719 -21.55 -4.94 -22.34
CA GLY A 719 -23.00 -4.77 -22.38
C GLY A 719 -23.40 -3.47 -21.70
N ASN A 720 -24.68 -3.23 -21.61
CA ASN A 720 -25.21 -2.06 -20.94
C ASN A 720 -26.39 -2.41 -20.06
N THR A 721 -26.72 -1.52 -19.14
CA THR A 721 -27.91 -1.61 -18.30
C THR A 721 -28.39 -0.22 -17.93
N HIS A 722 -29.67 -0.13 -17.59
CA HIS A 722 -30.25 1.11 -17.07
C HIS A 722 -30.12 1.13 -15.55
N LEU A 723 -29.58 2.21 -14.96
CA LEU A 723 -29.62 2.50 -13.55
C LEU A 723 -30.68 3.60 -13.27
N SER A 724 -31.34 3.46 -12.14
CA SER A 724 -32.30 4.47 -11.65
C SER A 724 -31.57 5.54 -10.85
N GLN A 725 -32.10 6.77 -10.91
CA GLN A 725 -31.56 7.85 -10.06
C GLN A 725 -31.62 7.44 -8.58
N ARG A 726 -30.50 7.69 -7.89
CA ARG A 726 -30.38 7.41 -6.46
C ARG A 726 -29.47 8.43 -5.79
N PHE A 727 -29.84 8.85 -4.60
CA PHE A 727 -28.98 9.63 -3.70
C PHE A 727 -28.54 8.73 -2.54
N ILE A 728 -27.27 8.83 -2.19
CA ILE A 728 -26.63 8.07 -1.10
C ILE A 728 -25.95 9.10 -0.20
N LYS A 729 -26.13 8.98 1.10
CA LYS A 729 -25.44 9.83 2.07
C LYS A 729 -23.93 9.64 1.96
N PRO A 730 -23.16 10.72 2.26
CA PRO A 730 -21.73 10.63 2.36
C PRO A 730 -21.29 9.65 3.42
#